data_46ec67d57ec3a17a94b6f0003bbafa06
#
_entry.id   46ec67d57ec3a17a94b6f0003bbafa06
#
_cell.length_a   1.000
_cell.length_b   1.000
_cell.length_c   1.000
_cell.angle_alpha   90.00
_cell.angle_beta   90.00
_cell.angle_gamma   90.00
#
_symmetry.space_group_name_H-M   'P 1'
#
loop_
_entity.id
_entity.type
_entity.pdbx_description
1 polymer ?
#
loop_
_entity_poly.entity_id
_entity_poly.type
_entity_poly.pdbx_seq_one_letter_code
_entity_poly.pdbx_strand_id
1 'polypeptide(L)'
;MEELKNNETSEKKERIDPLEVITLEGDENQVAEEKEDSPVIRRGDIYSFEDQEWRVFDVRDKNVNLINLKNNKLRLKDTAELITAIENRECVKIKEKTGSSFSISPEEMETINHRAEVMEAIFREEYPIKCRLRVNHDADAILLNISRRHLRTLFYDYLRSGRNKFSLVDHRKGNYRKRVPHSKDYENPRNDVDEILKYGLKMFVKYGKPGMAYDAVLRRYFREPVEAPDGSSVKMVTLPEEERSVSYKMLYNYIRKHTEDYSCMGKDERDKQNNNRQLVGNSRTGVYELGQIVEADEMELGCYVVDQNDGETVLGKAVVYCMVEVLSGICIGAYVSLENNSMRGFQQVFLSLLEPHKNQTKGYNIDYDEEDWPSMIVPNEIRCDRGSEYMSKAYSKAMGELGIRNTPVPPGCGSLKGVVESFNGLVQTYLKAQLKNNGYVEDKYRGGDLAKGAACLTLEEIRGLVYQSVILYNRRVFEGLIDKKYLDNDVSPTPKGIFAYEKAHGRAGDPTNVNDATRPAYLFAMLAKEEEKRKFTWNRRKGIVYTFYKTELRFYSQEPWFLDILKDEPHPEDIEVRYNVDDIRNVYIRYKKEIHRVPLAEKIEQQYTYADLTWDEYDECIRKKRGSKVMKEAKQVYLDTKLNLQDTVDYQINC
;
A
#
# COMPACT_ATOMS: atom_id res chain seq x y z
N MET A 1 -16.06 46.68 -47.56
CA MET A 1 -15.05 47.69 -47.82
C MET A 1 -13.74 47.15 -47.42
N GLU A 2 -13.09 46.56 -48.36
CA GLU A 2 -11.83 47.02 -48.96
C GLU A 2 -10.65 46.71 -48.09
N GLU A 3 -9.91 45.71 -48.52
CA GLU A 3 -8.75 45.69 -49.44
C GLU A 3 -7.47 46.16 -48.78
N LEU A 4 -6.52 45.28 -48.79
CA LEU A 4 -5.20 45.41 -49.42
C LEU A 4 -4.32 44.23 -49.01
N LYS A 5 -4.17 43.27 -49.91
CA LYS A 5 -3.08 43.06 -50.89
C LYS A 5 -1.72 42.68 -50.32
N ASN A 6 -1.41 41.42 -50.60
CA ASN A 6 -0.17 40.87 -51.17
C ASN A 6 1.18 41.41 -50.69
N ASN A 7 1.98 40.49 -50.14
CA ASN A 7 3.34 40.34 -50.66
C ASN A 7 3.79 38.86 -50.58
N GLU A 8 3.95 38.28 -51.74
CA GLU A 8 4.64 37.04 -51.98
C GLU A 8 6.13 37.22 -51.73
N THR A 9 6.69 36.37 -50.88
CA THR A 9 8.10 36.01 -50.96
C THR A 9 8.19 34.51 -51.03
N SER A 10 8.51 34.05 -52.23
CA SER A 10 8.83 32.69 -52.56
C SER A 10 10.12 32.28 -51.87
N GLU A 11 10.05 31.48 -50.81
CA GLU A 11 11.17 30.66 -50.37
C GLU A 11 10.95 29.24 -50.90
N LYS A 12 11.88 28.82 -51.78
CA LYS A 12 12.04 27.48 -52.29
C LYS A 12 12.24 26.53 -51.09
N LYS A 13 11.21 25.76 -50.74
CA LYS A 13 11.39 24.54 -49.93
C LYS A 13 12.09 23.51 -50.80
N GLU A 14 13.36 23.29 -50.54
CA GLU A 14 14.07 22.07 -50.96
C GLU A 14 13.29 20.87 -50.44
N ARG A 15 12.89 20.03 -51.37
CA ARG A 15 12.37 18.68 -51.09
C ARG A 15 13.50 17.88 -50.47
N ILE A 16 13.38 17.55 -49.19
CA ILE A 16 14.20 16.51 -48.56
C ILE A 16 13.62 15.17 -49.04
N ASP A 17 14.44 14.42 -49.75
CA ASP A 17 14.14 13.07 -50.24
C ASP A 17 13.79 12.12 -49.05
N PRO A 18 12.88 11.15 -49.26
CA PRO A 18 12.47 10.25 -48.24
C PRO A 18 13.56 9.20 -47.96
N LEU A 19 13.86 9.04 -46.66
CA LEU A 19 14.43 7.86 -46.01
C LEU A 19 15.39 7.01 -46.83
N GLU A 20 16.70 7.24 -46.71
CA GLU A 20 17.68 6.24 -47.10
C GLU A 20 17.49 4.97 -46.26
N VAL A 21 17.00 3.94 -46.93
CA VAL A 21 17.01 2.57 -46.45
C VAL A 21 18.45 2.04 -46.62
N ILE A 22 19.24 2.08 -45.56
CA ILE A 22 20.55 1.46 -45.57
C ILE A 22 20.35 -0.05 -45.38
N THR A 23 20.29 -0.77 -46.46
CA THR A 23 20.49 -2.23 -46.51
C THR A 23 21.98 -2.48 -46.32
N LEU A 24 22.34 -3.16 -45.25
CA LEU A 24 23.66 -3.76 -45.12
C LEU A 24 23.68 -5.03 -46.00
N GLU A 25 23.79 -4.84 -47.31
CA GLU A 25 24.18 -5.91 -48.20
C GLU A 25 25.68 -6.12 -47.99
N GLY A 26 26.02 -7.25 -47.41
CA GLY A 26 27.38 -7.76 -47.52
C GLY A 26 27.61 -8.12 -48.97
N ASP A 27 28.69 -7.66 -49.57
CA ASP A 27 29.12 -7.99 -50.92
C ASP A 27 29.04 -9.50 -51.16
N GLU A 28 27.97 -9.93 -51.82
CA GLU A 28 27.96 -11.20 -52.54
C GLU A 28 28.41 -10.90 -53.98
N ASN A 29 29.70 -11.05 -54.19
CA ASN A 29 30.23 -11.54 -55.48
C ASN A 29 31.75 -11.61 -55.43
N GLN A 30 32.22 -12.81 -55.14
CA GLN A 30 33.37 -13.40 -55.82
C GLN A 30 33.60 -14.81 -55.28
N VAL A 31 33.00 -15.79 -55.93
CA VAL A 31 33.49 -17.15 -55.81
C VAL A 31 34.75 -17.18 -56.70
N ALA A 32 35.90 -16.96 -56.09
CA ALA A 32 37.19 -17.33 -56.61
C ALA A 32 37.72 -18.48 -55.77
N GLU A 33 38.09 -19.56 -56.39
CA GLU A 33 38.85 -20.64 -55.79
C GLU A 33 40.08 -20.04 -55.09
N GLU A 34 40.05 -19.91 -53.72
CA GLU A 34 41.22 -19.49 -52.98
C GLU A 34 41.99 -20.69 -52.46
N LYS A 35 43.28 -20.68 -52.86
CA LYS A 35 44.36 -21.41 -52.22
C LYS A 35 44.32 -21.24 -50.73
N GLU A 36 44.74 -22.24 -49.93
CA GLU A 36 44.95 -22.25 -48.49
C GLU A 36 45.82 -21.03 -48.04
N ASP A 37 45.19 -19.90 -47.79
CA ASP A 37 45.80 -18.77 -47.10
C ASP A 37 45.43 -18.84 -45.61
N SER A 38 46.40 -18.50 -44.77
CA SER A 38 46.25 -18.44 -43.30
C SER A 38 44.96 -17.76 -42.88
N PRO A 39 44.20 -18.26 -41.87
CA PRO A 39 42.93 -17.72 -41.48
C PRO A 39 43.05 -16.26 -41.02
N VAL A 40 42.40 -15.36 -41.73
CA VAL A 40 42.40 -13.92 -41.38
C VAL A 40 41.38 -13.65 -40.30
N ILE A 41 41.84 -13.16 -39.11
CA ILE A 41 41.03 -12.76 -38.01
C ILE A 41 40.59 -11.30 -38.19
N ARG A 42 39.28 -11.04 -38.17
CA ARG A 42 38.72 -9.70 -38.35
C ARG A 42 37.93 -9.26 -37.10
N ARG A 43 37.87 -7.96 -36.86
CA ARG A 43 37.00 -7.36 -35.85
C ARG A 43 35.54 -7.71 -36.16
N GLY A 44 34.79 -8.18 -35.15
CA GLY A 44 33.41 -8.67 -35.31
C GLY A 44 33.29 -10.18 -35.41
N ASP A 45 34.36 -10.90 -35.79
CA ASP A 45 34.33 -12.36 -35.88
C ASP A 45 33.96 -13.00 -34.52
N ILE A 46 33.20 -14.09 -34.58
CA ILE A 46 32.83 -14.88 -33.40
C ILE A 46 33.54 -16.24 -33.49
N TYR A 47 34.16 -16.61 -32.42
CA TYR A 47 34.83 -17.90 -32.26
C TYR A 47 34.28 -18.66 -31.05
N SER A 48 34.08 -19.97 -31.25
CA SER A 48 33.74 -20.90 -30.14
C SER A 48 35.00 -21.68 -29.77
N PHE A 49 35.39 -21.59 -28.52
CA PHE A 49 36.44 -22.40 -27.89
C PHE A 49 36.20 -22.52 -26.38
N GLU A 50 36.60 -23.62 -25.76
CA GLU A 50 36.36 -23.93 -24.35
C GLU A 50 34.85 -23.89 -24.02
N ASP A 51 33.97 -24.37 -24.89
CA ASP A 51 32.50 -24.34 -24.80
C ASP A 51 31.90 -22.95 -24.57
N GLN A 52 32.61 -21.92 -24.98
CA GLN A 52 32.17 -20.51 -24.85
C GLN A 52 32.32 -19.76 -26.16
N GLU A 53 31.40 -18.83 -26.40
CA GLU A 53 31.40 -17.97 -27.59
C GLU A 53 32.05 -16.63 -27.25
N TRP A 54 33.05 -16.28 -28.09
CA TRP A 54 33.85 -15.09 -27.94
C TRP A 54 33.83 -14.26 -29.22
N ARG A 55 33.58 -12.95 -29.08
CA ARG A 55 33.68 -12.03 -30.24
C ARG A 55 34.96 -11.23 -30.18
N VAL A 56 35.56 -11.04 -31.34
CA VAL A 56 36.72 -10.17 -31.54
C VAL A 56 36.21 -8.71 -31.53
N PHE A 57 36.64 -7.91 -30.57
CA PHE A 57 36.31 -6.49 -30.56
C PHE A 57 37.47 -5.58 -30.96
N ASP A 58 38.69 -6.07 -30.94
CA ASP A 58 39.87 -5.34 -31.45
C ASP A 58 40.98 -6.29 -31.85
N VAL A 59 41.70 -5.94 -32.92
CA VAL A 59 42.86 -6.67 -33.43
C VAL A 59 44.03 -5.71 -33.61
N ARG A 60 45.17 -6.00 -33.00
CA ARG A 60 46.41 -5.23 -33.17
C ARG A 60 47.57 -6.15 -33.31
N ASP A 61 48.35 -5.96 -34.36
CA ASP A 61 49.54 -6.69 -34.80
C ASP A 61 49.76 -8.09 -34.22
N LYS A 62 50.01 -8.24 -32.95
CA LYS A 62 50.28 -9.50 -32.27
C LYS A 62 49.17 -9.96 -31.33
N ASN A 63 48.13 -9.13 -31.09
CA ASN A 63 47.14 -9.43 -30.07
C ASN A 63 45.71 -9.28 -30.58
N VAL A 64 44.87 -10.23 -30.19
CA VAL A 64 43.42 -10.24 -30.43
C VAL A 64 42.70 -10.06 -29.08
N ASN A 65 41.85 -9.04 -29.01
CA ASN A 65 41.03 -8.79 -27.88
C ASN A 65 39.64 -9.40 -28.05
N LEU A 66 39.27 -10.27 -27.12
CA LEU A 66 38.05 -11.07 -27.15
C LEU A 66 37.14 -10.73 -26.01
N ILE A 67 35.83 -10.70 -26.28
CA ILE A 67 34.79 -10.57 -25.25
C ILE A 67 33.86 -11.77 -25.28
N ASN A 68 33.58 -12.33 -24.10
CA ASN A 68 32.64 -13.43 -23.97
C ASN A 68 31.20 -12.91 -24.10
N LEU A 69 30.40 -13.53 -24.99
CA LEU A 69 29.04 -13.07 -25.29
C LEU A 69 28.04 -13.27 -24.18
N LYS A 70 28.30 -14.19 -23.22
CA LYS A 70 27.38 -14.47 -22.10
C LYS A 70 27.69 -13.65 -20.84
N ASN A 71 28.98 -13.50 -20.48
CA ASN A 71 29.35 -12.98 -19.16
C ASN A 71 30.23 -11.72 -19.18
N ASN A 72 30.49 -11.16 -20.35
CA ASN A 72 31.33 -9.95 -20.58
C ASN A 72 32.78 -10.09 -20.09
N LYS A 73 33.28 -11.31 -19.89
CA LYS A 73 34.70 -11.49 -19.60
C LYS A 73 35.54 -11.08 -20.81
N LEU A 74 36.63 -10.42 -20.55
CA LEU A 74 37.58 -9.99 -21.57
C LEU A 74 38.78 -10.93 -21.55
N ARG A 75 39.32 -11.24 -22.72
CA ARG A 75 40.49 -12.09 -22.88
C ARG A 75 41.39 -11.51 -23.98
N LEU A 76 42.66 -11.43 -23.69
CA LEU A 76 43.70 -11.09 -24.64
C LEU A 76 44.35 -12.40 -25.10
N LYS A 77 44.43 -12.66 -26.40
CA LYS A 77 45.18 -13.77 -26.96
C LYS A 77 46.19 -13.28 -28.00
N ASP A 78 47.31 -13.98 -28.10
CA ASP A 78 48.25 -13.75 -29.19
C ASP A 78 47.58 -14.17 -30.51
N THR A 79 47.80 -13.41 -31.59
CA THR A 79 47.19 -13.66 -32.88
C THR A 79 47.68 -14.99 -33.47
N ALA A 80 48.98 -15.33 -33.31
CA ALA A 80 49.56 -16.58 -33.78
C ALA A 80 48.98 -17.79 -33.03
N GLU A 81 48.80 -17.70 -31.70
CA GLU A 81 48.15 -18.74 -30.91
C GLU A 81 46.70 -18.97 -31.34
N LEU A 82 45.95 -17.92 -31.64
CA LEU A 82 44.57 -18.06 -32.08
C LEU A 82 44.48 -18.67 -33.51
N ILE A 83 45.38 -18.30 -34.38
CA ILE A 83 45.48 -18.90 -35.73
C ILE A 83 45.79 -20.40 -35.61
N THR A 84 46.78 -20.77 -34.81
CA THR A 84 47.12 -22.18 -34.58
C THR A 84 45.95 -22.99 -34.01
N ALA A 85 45.20 -22.38 -33.07
CA ALA A 85 44.00 -23.02 -32.51
C ALA A 85 42.86 -23.18 -33.55
N ILE A 86 42.75 -22.26 -34.51
CA ILE A 86 41.82 -22.38 -35.63
C ILE A 86 42.24 -23.50 -36.58
N GLU A 87 43.51 -23.57 -36.95
CA GLU A 87 44.08 -24.61 -37.79
C GLU A 87 43.93 -26.01 -37.17
N ASN A 88 44.15 -26.11 -35.87
CA ASN A 88 43.96 -27.37 -35.10
C ASN A 88 42.49 -27.71 -34.83
N ARG A 89 41.52 -26.92 -35.29
CA ARG A 89 40.10 -27.07 -35.02
C ARG A 89 39.69 -27.02 -33.54
N GLU A 90 40.52 -26.50 -32.66
CA GLU A 90 40.24 -26.24 -31.27
C GLU A 90 39.39 -24.96 -31.09
N CYS A 91 39.42 -24.11 -32.14
CA CYS A 91 38.66 -22.87 -32.19
C CYS A 91 37.88 -22.83 -33.54
N VAL A 92 36.56 -22.69 -33.46
CA VAL A 92 35.66 -22.69 -34.62
C VAL A 92 35.04 -21.34 -34.82
N LYS A 93 35.19 -20.78 -36.05
CA LYS A 93 34.51 -19.53 -36.41
C LYS A 93 33.03 -19.78 -36.63
N ILE A 94 32.18 -18.98 -35.92
CA ILE A 94 30.73 -19.06 -36.02
C ILE A 94 30.24 -17.99 -36.99
N LYS A 95 29.44 -18.36 -37.99
CA LYS A 95 28.72 -17.37 -38.81
C LYS A 95 27.61 -16.72 -37.99
N GLU A 96 27.63 -15.42 -37.87
CA GLU A 96 26.51 -14.66 -37.24
C GLU A 96 25.28 -14.79 -38.13
N LYS A 97 24.11 -15.06 -37.51
CA LYS A 97 22.84 -14.97 -38.23
C LYS A 97 22.60 -13.51 -38.56
N THR A 98 22.49 -13.17 -39.81
CA THR A 98 22.24 -11.82 -40.32
C THR A 98 21.08 -11.17 -39.59
N GLY A 99 21.33 -10.01 -39.02
CA GLY A 99 20.36 -9.27 -38.19
C GLY A 99 19.24 -8.68 -39.04
N SER A 100 18.13 -8.39 -38.38
CA SER A 100 16.98 -7.70 -38.96
C SER A 100 17.33 -6.27 -39.38
N SER A 101 16.93 -5.87 -40.59
CA SER A 101 16.99 -4.49 -41.06
C SER A 101 16.09 -3.58 -40.17
N PHE A 102 16.55 -2.39 -39.87
CA PHE A 102 15.78 -1.38 -39.15
C PHE A 102 16.05 0.00 -39.75
N SER A 103 15.04 0.87 -39.75
CA SER A 103 15.18 2.24 -40.21
C SER A 103 15.56 3.16 -39.04
N ILE A 104 16.51 4.04 -39.26
CA ILE A 104 17.03 5.00 -38.30
C ILE A 104 16.69 6.40 -38.81
N SER A 105 16.11 7.26 -37.99
CA SER A 105 15.88 8.65 -38.36
C SER A 105 17.21 9.45 -38.32
N PRO A 106 17.30 10.59 -39.04
CA PRO A 106 18.48 11.45 -39.01
C PRO A 106 18.88 11.88 -37.58
N GLU A 107 17.91 12.23 -36.73
CA GLU A 107 18.15 12.62 -35.33
C GLU A 107 18.67 11.44 -34.47
N GLU A 108 18.16 10.24 -34.73
CA GLU A 108 18.65 9.02 -34.06
C GLU A 108 20.07 8.70 -34.51
N MET A 109 20.40 8.93 -35.78
CA MET A 109 21.72 8.71 -36.32
C MET A 109 22.76 9.67 -35.68
N GLU A 110 22.41 10.93 -35.49
CA GLU A 110 23.26 11.89 -34.77
C GLU A 110 23.51 11.45 -33.34
N THR A 111 22.45 10.99 -32.63
CA THR A 111 22.59 10.45 -31.29
C THR A 111 23.48 9.21 -31.23
N ILE A 112 23.37 8.31 -32.21
CA ILE A 112 24.20 7.10 -32.31
C ILE A 112 25.65 7.49 -32.56
N ASN A 113 25.92 8.42 -33.48
CA ASN A 113 27.26 8.89 -33.80
C ASN A 113 27.92 9.53 -32.55
N HIS A 114 27.20 10.40 -31.86
CA HIS A 114 27.70 11.03 -30.61
C HIS A 114 28.01 9.97 -29.52
N ARG A 115 27.13 8.99 -29.33
CA ARG A 115 27.39 7.86 -28.42
C ARG A 115 28.62 7.05 -28.86
N ALA A 116 28.78 6.81 -30.16
CA ALA A 116 29.91 6.04 -30.67
C ALA A 116 31.24 6.79 -30.44
N GLU A 117 31.27 8.09 -30.63
CA GLU A 117 32.44 8.91 -30.34
C GLU A 117 32.87 8.81 -28.88
N VAL A 118 31.92 8.91 -27.95
CA VAL A 118 32.18 8.76 -26.51
C VAL A 118 32.66 7.35 -26.18
N MET A 119 32.04 6.29 -26.75
CA MET A 119 32.48 4.91 -26.53
C MET A 119 33.90 4.66 -27.07
N GLU A 120 34.25 5.25 -28.20
CA GLU A 120 35.61 5.17 -28.75
C GLU A 120 36.63 5.96 -27.89
N ALA A 121 36.24 7.10 -27.34
CA ALA A 121 37.11 7.84 -26.42
C ALA A 121 37.39 7.01 -25.17
N ILE A 122 36.36 6.44 -24.52
CA ILE A 122 36.50 5.54 -23.38
C ILE A 122 37.38 4.34 -23.72
N PHE A 123 37.16 3.75 -24.91
CA PHE A 123 37.96 2.62 -25.35
C PHE A 123 39.43 2.94 -25.49
N ARG A 124 39.78 4.11 -26.01
CA ARG A 124 41.20 4.56 -26.16
C ARG A 124 41.85 4.84 -24.79
N GLU A 125 41.09 5.44 -23.87
CA GLU A 125 41.60 5.79 -22.52
C GLU A 125 41.80 4.51 -21.68
N GLU A 126 40.92 3.56 -21.74
CA GLU A 126 40.98 2.32 -20.96
C GLU A 126 41.85 1.22 -21.57
N TYR A 127 42.44 1.46 -22.74
CA TYR A 127 43.23 0.43 -23.41
C TYR A 127 44.63 0.23 -22.78
N PRO A 128 45.13 -1.00 -22.57
CA PRO A 128 44.48 -2.30 -22.85
C PRO A 128 43.44 -2.67 -21.77
N ILE A 129 42.23 -3.00 -22.22
CA ILE A 129 41.14 -3.33 -21.33
C ILE A 129 41.36 -4.74 -20.74
N LYS A 130 41.75 -4.83 -19.47
CA LYS A 130 42.15 -6.10 -18.86
C LYS A 130 41.00 -6.89 -18.20
N CYS A 131 40.07 -6.23 -17.47
CA CYS A 131 39.02 -6.92 -16.72
C CYS A 131 37.71 -6.16 -16.57
N ARG A 132 37.75 -4.87 -16.25
CA ARG A 132 36.58 -3.98 -16.01
C ARG A 132 36.96 -2.54 -16.27
N LEU A 133 36.00 -1.70 -16.66
CA LEU A 133 36.18 -0.25 -16.65
C LEU A 133 36.68 0.20 -15.25
N ARG A 134 37.90 0.75 -15.21
CA ARG A 134 38.58 1.15 -13.96
C ARG A 134 38.42 2.62 -13.66
N VAL A 135 38.34 3.45 -14.69
CA VAL A 135 38.24 4.90 -14.56
C VAL A 135 36.80 5.32 -14.25
N ASN A 136 36.68 6.41 -13.52
CA ASN A 136 35.40 6.98 -13.16
C ASN A 136 34.89 7.87 -14.31
N HIS A 137 34.13 7.29 -15.25
CA HIS A 137 33.58 7.98 -16.41
C HIS A 137 32.32 8.80 -16.10
N ASP A 138 32.39 9.62 -15.04
CA ASP A 138 31.27 10.47 -14.66
C ASP A 138 31.00 11.58 -15.66
N ALA A 139 32.05 12.17 -16.20
CA ALA A 139 31.97 13.20 -17.21
C ALA A 139 31.28 12.67 -18.49
N ASP A 140 31.63 11.45 -18.91
CA ASP A 140 31.04 10.79 -20.08
C ASP A 140 29.57 10.43 -19.86
N ALA A 141 29.22 10.00 -18.65
CA ALA A 141 27.85 9.73 -18.28
C ALA A 141 26.98 11.01 -18.28
N ILE A 142 27.55 12.12 -17.79
CA ILE A 142 26.91 13.46 -17.80
C ILE A 142 26.77 13.95 -19.25
N LEU A 143 27.81 13.81 -20.08
CA LEU A 143 27.82 14.23 -21.47
C LEU A 143 26.69 13.55 -22.27
N LEU A 144 26.45 12.24 -22.01
CA LEU A 144 25.40 11.46 -22.65
C LEU A 144 24.04 11.57 -21.92
N ASN A 145 23.94 12.32 -20.82
CA ASN A 145 22.77 12.42 -19.97
C ASN A 145 22.19 11.06 -19.55
N ILE A 146 23.04 10.14 -19.12
CA ILE A 146 22.71 8.79 -18.69
C ILE A 146 23.36 8.45 -17.35
N SER A 147 22.85 7.40 -16.67
CA SER A 147 23.49 6.93 -15.43
C SER A 147 24.79 6.17 -15.71
N ARG A 148 25.74 6.19 -14.76
CA ARG A 148 26.99 5.37 -14.82
C ARG A 148 26.72 3.90 -15.13
N ARG A 149 25.65 3.33 -14.57
CA ARG A 149 25.26 1.94 -14.82
C ARG A 149 24.87 1.74 -16.28
N HIS A 150 24.15 2.69 -16.85
CA HIS A 150 23.72 2.65 -18.24
C HIS A 150 24.92 2.85 -19.19
N LEU A 151 25.82 3.80 -18.90
CA LEU A 151 27.06 3.98 -19.65
C LEU A 151 27.86 2.69 -19.73
N ARG A 152 28.06 2.02 -18.59
CA ARG A 152 28.77 0.73 -18.55
C ARG A 152 28.08 -0.34 -19.38
N THR A 153 26.76 -0.40 -19.35
CA THR A 153 26.01 -1.35 -20.17
C THR A 153 26.19 -1.08 -21.65
N LEU A 154 26.06 0.17 -22.08
CA LEU A 154 26.26 0.58 -23.48
C LEU A 154 27.70 0.28 -23.96
N PHE A 155 28.69 0.51 -23.10
CA PHE A 155 30.07 0.22 -23.43
C PHE A 155 30.32 -1.28 -23.68
N TYR A 156 29.81 -2.15 -22.81
CA TYR A 156 29.91 -3.59 -23.03
C TYR A 156 29.09 -4.09 -24.22
N ASP A 157 27.94 -3.49 -24.49
CA ASP A 157 27.15 -3.80 -25.69
C ASP A 157 27.90 -3.39 -26.96
N TYR A 158 28.58 -2.26 -26.92
CA TYR A 158 29.45 -1.79 -27.98
C TYR A 158 30.62 -2.76 -28.22
N LEU A 159 31.31 -3.22 -27.19
CA LEU A 159 32.38 -4.22 -27.33
C LEU A 159 31.84 -5.56 -27.85
N ARG A 160 30.69 -6.02 -27.31
CA ARG A 160 30.04 -7.28 -27.76
C ARG A 160 29.57 -7.26 -29.20
N SER A 161 29.34 -6.10 -29.75
CA SER A 161 29.01 -5.96 -31.19
C SER A 161 30.22 -5.91 -32.09
N GLY A 162 31.45 -6.03 -31.56
CA GLY A 162 32.67 -5.81 -32.29
C GLY A 162 32.92 -4.33 -32.58
N ARG A 163 32.47 -3.45 -31.73
CA ARG A 163 32.53 -1.98 -31.83
C ARG A 163 31.69 -1.46 -33.02
N ASN A 164 30.53 -2.03 -33.20
CA ASN A 164 29.56 -1.57 -34.18
C ASN A 164 28.69 -0.47 -33.57
N LYS A 165 28.70 0.73 -34.17
CA LYS A 165 27.94 1.89 -33.65
C LYS A 165 26.42 1.63 -33.58
N PHE A 166 25.88 0.78 -34.46
CA PHE A 166 24.46 0.47 -34.45
C PHE A 166 24.00 -0.36 -33.25
N SER A 167 24.92 -0.92 -32.45
CA SER A 167 24.59 -1.53 -31.16
C SER A 167 24.17 -0.52 -30.11
N LEU A 168 24.45 0.77 -30.31
CA LEU A 168 24.16 1.88 -29.43
C LEU A 168 22.77 2.48 -29.62
N VAL A 169 21.96 1.90 -30.53
CA VAL A 169 20.53 2.26 -30.66
C VAL A 169 19.81 1.99 -29.35
N ASP A 170 18.92 2.90 -28.94
CA ASP A 170 18.14 2.72 -27.72
C ASP A 170 17.15 1.54 -27.88
N HIS A 171 17.51 0.39 -27.38
CA HIS A 171 16.69 -0.83 -27.42
C HIS A 171 15.31 -0.68 -26.79
N ARG A 172 15.08 0.33 -25.96
CA ARG A 172 13.75 0.64 -25.43
C ARG A 172 12.82 1.19 -26.50
N LYS A 173 13.36 1.99 -27.42
CA LYS A 173 12.59 2.47 -28.58
C LYS A 173 12.47 1.37 -29.66
N GLY A 174 13.50 0.56 -29.85
CA GLY A 174 13.54 -0.55 -30.81
C GLY A 174 12.66 -1.75 -30.45
N ASN A 175 12.32 -1.99 -29.18
CA ASN A 175 11.42 -3.07 -28.78
C ASN A 175 9.98 -2.90 -29.29
N TYR A 176 9.55 -1.69 -29.65
CA TYR A 176 8.31 -1.47 -30.38
C TYR A 176 8.39 -1.92 -31.86
N ARG A 177 9.59 -1.95 -32.43
CA ARG A 177 9.80 -2.28 -33.86
C ARG A 177 10.22 -3.74 -34.09
N LYS A 178 10.73 -4.46 -33.09
CA LYS A 178 11.29 -5.82 -33.20
C LYS A 178 10.29 -6.96 -33.28
N ARG A 179 8.98 -6.70 -33.30
CA ARG A 179 7.96 -7.76 -33.24
C ARG A 179 6.90 -7.66 -34.32
N VAL A 180 7.29 -7.23 -35.51
CA VAL A 180 6.56 -7.65 -36.71
C VAL A 180 7.15 -9.02 -37.09
N PRO A 181 6.39 -10.09 -37.05
CA PRO A 181 6.93 -11.39 -37.48
C PRO A 181 7.26 -11.32 -38.96
N HIS A 182 8.53 -11.37 -39.30
CA HIS A 182 8.93 -11.73 -40.65
C HIS A 182 8.65 -13.22 -40.82
N SER A 183 7.47 -13.59 -41.25
CA SER A 183 7.23 -14.93 -41.72
C SER A 183 6.73 -14.87 -43.14
N LYS A 184 7.52 -15.44 -44.06
CA LYS A 184 7.05 -15.77 -45.37
C LYS A 184 6.17 -17.03 -45.43
N ASP A 185 6.07 -17.79 -44.32
CA ASP A 185 5.48 -19.14 -44.30
C ASP A 185 4.55 -19.45 -43.10
N TYR A 186 4.13 -18.46 -42.33
CA TYR A 186 3.11 -18.67 -41.32
C TYR A 186 1.79 -18.04 -41.75
N GLU A 187 0.68 -18.80 -41.60
CA GLU A 187 -0.67 -18.25 -41.62
C GLU A 187 -0.72 -17.05 -40.69
N ASN A 188 -1.41 -15.99 -41.08
CA ASN A 188 -1.46 -14.73 -40.38
C ASN A 188 -1.67 -14.97 -38.85
N PRO A 189 -0.68 -14.64 -37.99
CA PRO A 189 -0.75 -14.93 -36.55
C PRO A 189 -1.93 -14.26 -35.84
N ARG A 190 -2.64 -13.36 -36.52
CA ARG A 190 -3.91 -12.77 -36.09
C ARG A 190 -5.08 -13.75 -36.12
N ASN A 191 -4.94 -14.88 -36.85
CA ASN A 191 -5.96 -15.90 -36.92
C ASN A 191 -5.75 -17.06 -35.95
N ASP A 192 -4.60 -17.13 -35.28
CA ASP A 192 -4.39 -18.14 -34.23
C ASP A 192 -4.99 -17.70 -32.91
N VAL A 193 -6.29 -17.96 -32.77
CA VAL A 193 -7.10 -17.64 -31.59
C VAL A 193 -6.52 -18.25 -30.32
N ASP A 194 -6.00 -19.48 -30.40
CA ASP A 194 -5.46 -20.19 -29.23
C ASP A 194 -4.16 -19.55 -28.74
N GLU A 195 -3.25 -19.17 -29.63
CA GLU A 195 -2.01 -18.48 -29.26
C GLU A 195 -2.31 -17.10 -28.65
N ILE A 196 -3.25 -16.36 -29.25
CA ILE A 196 -3.67 -15.06 -28.77
C ILE A 196 -4.27 -15.15 -27.36
N LEU A 197 -5.14 -16.13 -27.12
CA LEU A 197 -5.76 -16.34 -25.80
C LEU A 197 -4.74 -16.78 -24.75
N LYS A 198 -3.80 -17.67 -25.08
CA LYS A 198 -2.68 -18.04 -24.20
C LYS A 198 -1.79 -16.86 -23.89
N TYR A 199 -1.50 -16.01 -24.86
CA TYR A 199 -0.76 -14.78 -24.62
C TYR A 199 -1.52 -13.81 -23.72
N GLY A 200 -2.80 -13.63 -23.97
CA GLY A 200 -3.68 -12.80 -23.13
C GLY A 200 -3.72 -13.27 -21.68
N LEU A 201 -3.80 -14.57 -21.47
CA LEU A 201 -3.76 -15.19 -20.14
C LEU A 201 -2.41 -14.94 -19.43
N LYS A 202 -1.28 -15.07 -20.17
CA LYS A 202 0.05 -14.73 -19.65
C LYS A 202 0.14 -13.25 -19.24
N MET A 203 -0.50 -12.36 -20.01
CA MET A 203 -0.54 -10.93 -19.68
C MET A 203 -1.47 -10.65 -18.49
N PHE A 204 -2.55 -11.40 -18.34
CA PHE A 204 -3.40 -11.33 -17.15
C PHE A 204 -2.62 -11.69 -15.87
N VAL A 205 -1.85 -12.76 -15.88
CA VAL A 205 -0.95 -13.11 -14.75
C VAL A 205 0.01 -11.96 -14.41
N LYS A 206 0.51 -11.26 -15.45
CA LYS A 206 1.45 -10.13 -15.26
C LYS A 206 0.79 -8.88 -14.69
N TYR A 207 -0.42 -8.56 -15.15
CA TYR A 207 -1.07 -7.27 -14.85
C TYR A 207 -2.20 -7.38 -13.82
N GLY A 208 -2.70 -8.61 -13.56
CA GLY A 208 -3.79 -8.85 -12.62
C GLY A 208 -5.17 -8.33 -13.05
N LYS A 209 -5.27 -7.66 -14.20
CA LYS A 209 -6.52 -7.06 -14.70
C LYS A 209 -6.81 -7.52 -16.12
N PRO A 210 -8.02 -8.10 -16.39
CA PRO A 210 -8.38 -8.60 -17.74
C PRO A 210 -8.33 -7.52 -18.83
N GLY A 211 -8.72 -6.28 -18.50
CA GLY A 211 -8.65 -5.16 -19.44
C GLY A 211 -7.22 -4.87 -19.89
N MET A 212 -6.27 -4.80 -18.97
CA MET A 212 -4.86 -4.58 -19.30
C MET A 212 -4.25 -5.75 -20.09
N ALA A 213 -4.72 -6.97 -19.83
CA ALA A 213 -4.32 -8.13 -20.62
C ALA A 213 -4.84 -8.03 -22.06
N TYR A 214 -6.08 -7.57 -22.23
CA TYR A 214 -6.65 -7.35 -23.56
C TYR A 214 -5.95 -6.20 -24.31
N ASP A 215 -5.62 -5.11 -23.62
CA ASP A 215 -4.83 -4.03 -24.20
C ASP A 215 -3.47 -4.53 -24.71
N ALA A 216 -2.84 -5.44 -23.99
CA ALA A 216 -1.59 -6.06 -24.44
C ALA A 216 -1.79 -6.96 -25.67
N VAL A 217 -2.92 -7.68 -25.74
CA VAL A 217 -3.31 -8.45 -26.94
C VAL A 217 -3.54 -7.52 -28.12
N LEU A 218 -4.30 -6.43 -27.93
CA LEU A 218 -4.53 -5.45 -29.00
C LEU A 218 -3.22 -4.87 -29.52
N ARG A 219 -2.31 -4.49 -28.62
CA ARG A 219 -1.00 -3.95 -29.01
C ARG A 219 -0.15 -4.91 -29.81
N ARG A 220 -0.23 -6.21 -29.53
CA ARG A 220 0.61 -7.21 -30.15
C ARG A 220 0.06 -7.73 -31.48
N TYR A 221 -1.25 -7.97 -31.56
CA TYR A 221 -1.86 -8.70 -32.67
C TYR A 221 -2.77 -7.83 -33.54
N PHE A 222 -3.39 -6.78 -33.00
CA PHE A 222 -4.45 -6.02 -33.64
C PHE A 222 -4.12 -4.54 -33.84
N ARG A 223 -2.86 -4.23 -34.14
CA ARG A 223 -2.45 -2.88 -34.54
C ARG A 223 -1.72 -2.92 -35.88
N GLU A 224 -1.99 -1.89 -36.68
CA GLU A 224 -1.36 -1.68 -37.98
C GLU A 224 -0.73 -0.29 -38.07
N PRO A 225 0.39 -0.17 -38.76
CA PRO A 225 0.95 1.11 -39.11
C PRO A 225 0.11 1.76 -40.20
N VAL A 226 -0.39 2.96 -39.97
CA VAL A 226 -1.07 3.79 -40.97
C VAL A 226 -0.26 5.06 -41.15
N GLU A 227 0.11 5.35 -42.40
CA GLU A 227 0.80 6.59 -42.75
C GLU A 227 -0.16 7.75 -42.67
N ALA A 228 0.31 8.87 -42.12
CA ALA A 228 -0.48 10.09 -42.15
C ALA A 228 -0.66 10.57 -43.61
N PRO A 229 -1.80 11.21 -43.98
CA PRO A 229 -2.07 11.65 -45.35
C PRO A 229 -1.01 12.59 -45.94
N ASP A 230 -0.21 13.19 -45.08
CA ASP A 230 0.87 14.13 -45.45
C ASP A 230 2.26 13.44 -45.48
N GLY A 231 2.33 12.10 -45.27
CA GLY A 231 3.58 11.35 -45.23
C GLY A 231 4.52 11.69 -44.07
N SER A 232 4.10 12.56 -43.13
CA SER A 232 4.97 13.10 -42.07
C SER A 232 5.20 12.15 -40.90
N SER A 233 4.31 11.17 -40.69
CA SER A 233 4.41 10.25 -39.56
C SER A 233 3.64 8.94 -39.79
N VAL A 234 4.12 7.87 -39.18
CA VAL A 234 3.43 6.57 -39.13
C VAL A 234 2.76 6.43 -37.75
N LYS A 235 1.45 6.29 -37.74
CA LYS A 235 0.67 6.03 -36.51
C LYS A 235 0.25 4.57 -36.45
N MET A 236 0.37 3.97 -35.26
CA MET A 236 -0.16 2.63 -35.02
C MET A 236 -1.65 2.73 -34.69
N VAL A 237 -2.50 2.26 -35.56
CA VAL A 237 -3.96 2.25 -35.39
C VAL A 237 -4.41 0.84 -35.00
N THR A 238 -5.36 0.76 -34.05
CA THR A 238 -5.94 -0.52 -33.64
C THR A 238 -7.05 -0.89 -34.62
N LEU A 239 -7.07 -2.14 -35.08
CA LEU A 239 -8.10 -2.67 -35.98
C LEU A 239 -9.51 -2.49 -35.39
N PRO A 240 -10.54 -2.27 -36.19
CA PRO A 240 -11.93 -2.30 -35.78
C PRO A 240 -12.30 -3.62 -35.07
N GLU A 241 -13.31 -3.59 -34.23
CA GLU A 241 -13.66 -4.78 -33.43
C GLU A 241 -14.11 -5.97 -34.30
N GLU A 242 -14.71 -5.68 -35.44
CA GLU A 242 -15.20 -6.68 -36.40
C GLU A 242 -14.06 -7.43 -37.09
N GLU A 243 -12.88 -6.83 -37.17
CA GLU A 243 -11.70 -7.42 -37.80
C GLU A 243 -10.80 -8.19 -36.82
N ARG A 244 -11.15 -8.23 -35.55
CA ARG A 244 -10.40 -8.92 -34.50
C ARG A 244 -10.88 -10.35 -34.33
N SER A 245 -9.98 -11.32 -34.46
CA SER A 245 -10.29 -12.74 -34.21
C SER A 245 -10.60 -13.05 -32.74
N VAL A 246 -10.13 -12.20 -31.79
CA VAL A 246 -10.38 -12.36 -30.35
C VAL A 246 -10.99 -11.09 -29.78
N SER A 247 -12.22 -11.22 -29.23
CA SER A 247 -12.87 -10.14 -28.51
C SER A 247 -12.48 -10.12 -27.02
N TYR A 248 -12.73 -8.99 -26.35
CA TYR A 248 -12.56 -8.89 -24.89
C TYR A 248 -13.31 -9.98 -24.14
N LYS A 249 -14.55 -10.25 -24.53
CA LYS A 249 -15.40 -11.26 -23.89
C LYS A 249 -14.84 -12.68 -24.05
N MET A 250 -14.27 -13.01 -25.21
CA MET A 250 -13.60 -14.30 -25.43
C MET A 250 -12.38 -14.45 -24.50
N LEU A 251 -11.52 -13.44 -24.45
CA LEU A 251 -10.35 -13.44 -23.55
C LEU A 251 -10.77 -13.51 -22.09
N TYR A 252 -11.75 -12.71 -21.67
CA TYR A 252 -12.27 -12.73 -20.31
C TYR A 252 -12.79 -14.12 -19.90
N ASN A 253 -13.59 -14.77 -20.77
CA ASN A 253 -14.10 -16.11 -20.51
C ASN A 253 -12.96 -17.15 -20.47
N TYR A 254 -11.95 -17.01 -21.34
CA TYR A 254 -10.78 -17.86 -21.32
C TYR A 254 -9.97 -17.72 -20.06
N ILE A 255 -9.69 -16.48 -19.63
CA ILE A 255 -9.04 -16.17 -18.35
C ILE A 255 -9.80 -16.80 -17.20
N ARG A 256 -11.14 -16.61 -17.14
CA ARG A 256 -11.98 -17.13 -16.07
C ARG A 256 -11.95 -18.66 -15.98
N LYS A 257 -11.88 -19.33 -17.13
CA LYS A 257 -11.78 -20.81 -17.21
C LYS A 257 -10.42 -21.32 -16.72
N HIS A 258 -9.36 -20.56 -16.91
CA HIS A 258 -7.96 -20.96 -16.64
C HIS A 258 -7.32 -20.19 -15.48
N THR A 259 -8.10 -19.42 -14.70
CA THR A 259 -7.57 -18.59 -13.61
C THR A 259 -6.93 -19.43 -12.51
N GLU A 260 -7.52 -20.60 -12.20
CA GLU A 260 -7.00 -21.49 -11.16
C GLU A 260 -5.58 -21.98 -11.47
N ASP A 261 -5.29 -22.28 -12.72
CA ASP A 261 -3.99 -22.75 -13.18
C ASP A 261 -2.91 -21.66 -13.13
N TYR A 262 -3.31 -20.40 -13.31
CA TYR A 262 -2.41 -19.26 -13.47
C TYR A 262 -2.35 -18.33 -12.25
N SER A 263 -3.37 -18.33 -11.40
CA SER A 263 -3.34 -17.54 -10.14
C SER A 263 -2.22 -17.98 -9.21
N CYS A 264 -1.75 -19.22 -9.37
CA CYS A 264 -0.64 -19.80 -8.63
C CYS A 264 0.74 -19.52 -9.22
N MET A 265 0.83 -19.02 -10.47
CA MET A 265 2.11 -18.75 -11.10
C MET A 265 2.81 -17.52 -10.50
N GLY A 266 4.00 -17.72 -9.99
CA GLY A 266 4.83 -16.64 -9.41
C GLY A 266 4.60 -16.38 -7.92
N LYS A 267 3.69 -17.13 -7.28
CA LYS A 267 3.53 -17.13 -5.82
C LYS A 267 4.41 -18.20 -5.20
N ASP A 268 4.90 -17.94 -3.98
CA ASP A 268 5.65 -18.95 -3.26
C ASP A 268 4.70 -20.12 -2.83
N GLU A 269 5.28 -21.28 -2.50
CA GLU A 269 4.48 -22.46 -2.14
C GLU A 269 3.62 -22.25 -0.91
N ARG A 270 4.08 -21.41 0.02
CA ARG A 270 3.35 -21.09 1.25
C ARG A 270 2.11 -20.24 0.96
N ASP A 271 2.24 -19.27 0.05
CA ASP A 271 1.11 -18.47 -0.42
C ASP A 271 0.10 -19.30 -1.20
N LYS A 272 0.59 -20.25 -2.03
CA LYS A 272 -0.28 -21.23 -2.73
C LYS A 272 -1.06 -22.12 -1.76
N GLN A 273 -0.41 -22.63 -0.73
CA GLN A 273 -1.05 -23.48 0.26
C GLN A 273 -2.08 -22.73 1.12
N ASN A 274 -1.82 -21.47 1.43
CA ASN A 274 -2.69 -20.68 2.31
C ASN A 274 -3.87 -20.05 1.57
N ASN A 275 -3.64 -19.51 0.37
CA ASN A 275 -4.62 -18.65 -0.32
C ASN A 275 -5.23 -19.28 -1.58
N ASN A 276 -4.61 -20.34 -2.15
CA ASN A 276 -5.12 -20.97 -3.39
C ASN A 276 -5.57 -22.43 -3.19
N ARG A 277 -5.68 -22.89 -1.94
CA ARG A 277 -6.30 -24.19 -1.66
C ARG A 277 -7.81 -24.12 -1.89
N GLN A 278 -8.42 -25.26 -2.19
CA GLN A 278 -9.89 -25.34 -2.21
C GLN A 278 -10.45 -24.98 -0.84
N LEU A 279 -11.29 -23.95 -0.80
CA LEU A 279 -12.01 -23.56 0.40
C LEU A 279 -13.26 -24.46 0.52
N VAL A 280 -13.12 -25.57 1.23
CA VAL A 280 -14.19 -26.57 1.41
C VAL A 280 -15.17 -26.16 2.50
N GLY A 281 -14.88 -25.10 3.26
CA GLY A 281 -15.71 -24.55 4.32
C GLY A 281 -15.90 -23.04 4.16
N ASN A 282 -16.64 -22.47 5.08
CA ASN A 282 -16.73 -21.02 5.25
C ASN A 282 -16.22 -20.62 6.64
N SER A 283 -16.00 -19.34 6.89
CA SER A 283 -15.55 -18.81 8.18
C SER A 283 -16.52 -19.10 9.34
N ARG A 284 -17.76 -19.44 9.05
CA ARG A 284 -18.81 -19.82 10.01
C ARG A 284 -18.81 -21.31 10.36
N THR A 285 -18.00 -22.13 9.70
CA THR A 285 -17.94 -23.57 9.98
C THR A 285 -17.49 -23.82 11.41
N GLY A 286 -18.29 -24.55 12.19
CA GLY A 286 -18.02 -24.82 13.60
C GLY A 286 -18.48 -23.76 14.58
N VAL A 287 -19.20 -22.72 14.09
CA VAL A 287 -19.81 -21.68 14.93
C VAL A 287 -21.32 -21.98 15.03
N TYR A 288 -21.80 -22.19 16.22
CA TYR A 288 -23.19 -22.64 16.49
C TYR A 288 -23.97 -21.73 17.42
N GLU A 289 -23.29 -20.82 18.10
CA GLU A 289 -23.88 -19.94 19.13
C GLU A 289 -23.47 -18.50 18.89
N LEU A 290 -24.37 -17.55 19.20
CA LEU A 290 -24.07 -16.12 19.17
C LEU A 290 -22.91 -15.79 20.09
N GLY A 291 -22.00 -14.91 19.63
CA GLY A 291 -20.86 -14.48 20.40
C GLY A 291 -19.82 -15.57 20.65
N GLN A 292 -20.00 -16.79 20.13
CA GLN A 292 -19.00 -17.84 20.23
C GLN A 292 -17.67 -17.36 19.66
N ILE A 293 -17.69 -16.72 18.49
CA ILE A 293 -16.52 -16.13 17.84
C ILE A 293 -16.90 -14.75 17.29
N VAL A 294 -16.07 -13.76 17.62
CA VAL A 294 -16.11 -12.44 17.00
C VAL A 294 -14.80 -12.21 16.26
N GLU A 295 -14.88 -11.77 15.02
CA GLU A 295 -13.72 -11.34 14.26
C GLU A 295 -13.49 -9.86 14.49
N ALA A 296 -12.28 -9.49 14.91
CA ALA A 296 -11.83 -8.12 15.09
C ALA A 296 -10.80 -7.77 14.04
N ASP A 297 -10.90 -6.56 13.50
CA ASP A 297 -9.98 -6.07 12.48
C ASP A 297 -9.88 -4.54 12.53
N GLU A 298 -8.84 -4.05 11.92
CA GLU A 298 -8.57 -2.65 11.71
C GLU A 298 -8.48 -2.36 10.21
N MET A 299 -9.02 -1.23 9.79
CA MET A 299 -9.07 -0.85 8.39
C MET A 299 -8.73 0.64 8.24
N GLU A 300 -7.62 0.97 7.54
CA GLU A 300 -7.38 2.34 7.10
C GLU A 300 -8.37 2.69 5.98
N LEU A 301 -9.23 3.68 6.22
CA LEU A 301 -10.07 4.25 5.17
C LEU A 301 -9.20 5.05 4.19
N GLY A 302 -9.52 4.96 2.90
CA GLY A 302 -8.87 5.79 1.90
C GLY A 302 -9.22 7.28 2.00
N CYS A 303 -9.78 7.76 3.12
CA CYS A 303 -10.29 9.12 3.29
C CYS A 303 -9.39 9.95 4.20
N TYR A 304 -8.98 11.13 3.73
CA TYR A 304 -8.28 12.10 4.54
C TYR A 304 -9.24 12.92 5.41
N VAL A 305 -8.78 13.23 6.61
CA VAL A 305 -9.49 13.95 7.68
C VAL A 305 -8.89 15.33 7.83
N VAL A 306 -9.73 16.36 7.98
CA VAL A 306 -9.30 17.72 8.32
C VAL A 306 -9.54 18.07 9.77
N ASP A 307 -8.78 19.03 10.30
CA ASP A 307 -8.95 19.56 11.64
C ASP A 307 -10.31 20.27 11.76
N GLN A 308 -11.03 19.98 12.83
CA GLN A 308 -12.33 20.58 13.10
C GLN A 308 -12.26 22.10 13.35
N ASN A 309 -11.10 22.62 13.78
CA ASN A 309 -10.96 24.02 14.14
C ASN A 309 -10.80 24.93 12.95
N ASP A 310 -10.10 24.49 11.89
CA ASP A 310 -9.82 25.30 10.69
C ASP A 310 -10.48 24.76 9.43
N GLY A 311 -10.85 23.48 9.38
CA GLY A 311 -11.44 22.82 8.23
C GLY A 311 -10.48 22.62 7.04
N GLU A 312 -9.19 22.93 7.19
CA GLU A 312 -8.20 22.93 6.12
C GLU A 312 -6.98 22.05 6.45
N THR A 313 -6.53 22.03 7.69
CA THR A 313 -5.35 21.26 8.12
C THR A 313 -5.64 19.77 8.05
N VAL A 314 -4.93 19.04 7.18
CA VAL A 314 -5.08 17.60 7.04
C VAL A 314 -4.34 16.87 8.15
N LEU A 315 -5.09 16.18 9.01
CA LEU A 315 -4.60 15.43 10.16
C LEU A 315 -4.07 14.04 9.82
N GLY A 316 -4.62 13.40 8.81
CA GLY A 316 -4.26 12.04 8.42
C GLY A 316 -5.42 11.33 7.72
N LYS A 317 -5.35 10.00 7.67
CA LYS A 317 -6.46 9.17 7.21
C LYS A 317 -7.19 8.57 8.39
N ALA A 318 -8.51 8.41 8.24
CA ALA A 318 -9.31 7.74 9.25
C ALA A 318 -9.03 6.24 9.29
N VAL A 319 -9.03 5.69 10.49
CA VAL A 319 -8.86 4.26 10.77
C VAL A 319 -10.11 3.76 11.47
N VAL A 320 -10.68 2.66 10.99
CA VAL A 320 -11.86 2.02 11.59
C VAL A 320 -11.44 0.73 12.26
N TYR A 321 -11.74 0.61 13.54
CA TYR A 321 -11.68 -0.63 14.30
C TYR A 321 -13.08 -1.22 14.34
N CYS A 322 -13.22 -2.49 14.02
CA CYS A 322 -14.52 -3.13 13.97
C CYS A 322 -14.51 -4.52 14.59
N MET A 323 -15.69 -4.94 15.06
CA MET A 323 -15.96 -6.26 15.59
C MET A 323 -17.22 -6.82 14.94
N VAL A 324 -17.10 -7.99 14.31
CA VAL A 324 -18.19 -8.66 13.59
C VAL A 324 -18.43 -10.04 14.20
N GLU A 325 -19.64 -10.30 14.61
CA GLU A 325 -20.07 -11.58 15.13
C GLU A 325 -20.18 -12.59 13.99
N VAL A 326 -19.58 -13.77 14.14
CA VAL A 326 -19.35 -14.68 13.02
C VAL A 326 -20.59 -15.45 12.60
N LEU A 327 -21.45 -15.90 13.54
CA LEU A 327 -22.62 -16.71 13.22
C LEU A 327 -23.64 -15.95 12.37
N SER A 328 -24.04 -14.77 12.81
CA SER A 328 -25.00 -13.90 12.11
C SER A 328 -24.33 -13.05 11.03
N GLY A 329 -23.05 -12.72 11.20
CA GLY A 329 -22.32 -11.77 10.38
C GLY A 329 -22.66 -10.31 10.72
N ILE A 330 -23.27 -10.04 11.86
CA ILE A 330 -23.63 -8.69 12.29
C ILE A 330 -22.40 -7.95 12.84
N CYS A 331 -22.22 -6.71 12.41
CA CYS A 331 -21.22 -5.83 13.04
C CYS A 331 -21.78 -5.37 14.39
N ILE A 332 -21.08 -5.73 15.47
CA ILE A 332 -21.49 -5.42 16.83
C ILE A 332 -20.76 -4.21 17.40
N GLY A 333 -19.59 -3.85 16.88
CA GLY A 333 -18.80 -2.70 17.36
C GLY A 333 -18.04 -2.03 16.23
N ALA A 334 -17.98 -0.70 16.28
CA ALA A 334 -17.17 0.13 15.42
C ALA A 334 -16.65 1.36 16.17
N TYR A 335 -15.41 1.71 15.92
CA TYR A 335 -14.77 2.91 16.46
C TYR A 335 -13.88 3.53 15.38
N VAL A 336 -13.87 4.86 15.28
CA VAL A 336 -13.10 5.58 14.27
C VAL A 336 -12.07 6.48 14.94
N SER A 337 -10.82 6.36 14.51
CA SER A 337 -9.66 7.08 15.06
C SER A 337 -8.76 7.58 13.93
N LEU A 338 -7.76 8.37 14.27
CA LEU A 338 -6.61 8.70 13.43
C LEU A 338 -5.40 7.80 13.72
N GLU A 339 -5.45 7.03 14.79
CA GLU A 339 -4.36 6.14 15.20
C GLU A 339 -4.51 4.76 14.57
N ASN A 340 -3.43 4.29 13.97
CA ASN A 340 -3.32 2.99 13.34
C ASN A 340 -2.60 2.00 14.26
N ASN A 341 -2.94 0.71 14.22
CA ASN A 341 -2.33 -0.38 15.01
C ASN A 341 -2.25 -0.06 16.53
N SER A 342 -3.32 0.46 17.08
CA SER A 342 -3.34 1.02 18.43
C SER A 342 -4.18 0.15 19.36
N MET A 343 -3.61 -0.21 20.52
CA MET A 343 -4.35 -0.85 21.60
C MET A 343 -5.52 0.02 22.06
N ARG A 344 -5.39 1.35 21.95
CA ARG A 344 -6.45 2.31 22.25
C ARG A 344 -7.67 2.09 21.34
N GLY A 345 -7.46 1.94 20.03
CA GLY A 345 -8.55 1.69 19.07
C GLY A 345 -9.31 0.40 19.41
N PHE A 346 -8.58 -0.67 19.73
CA PHE A 346 -9.20 -1.91 20.20
C PHE A 346 -9.98 -1.72 21.52
N GLN A 347 -9.40 -1.03 22.49
CA GLN A 347 -10.08 -0.74 23.75
C GLN A 347 -11.39 0.01 23.52
N GLN A 348 -11.39 1.03 22.67
CA GLN A 348 -12.57 1.84 22.39
C GLN A 348 -13.67 1.04 21.67
N VAL A 349 -13.32 0.23 20.68
CA VAL A 349 -14.33 -0.62 20.03
C VAL A 349 -14.91 -1.65 21.00
N PHE A 350 -14.11 -2.21 21.92
CA PHE A 350 -14.59 -3.13 22.92
C PHE A 350 -15.48 -2.42 23.97
N LEU A 351 -15.07 -1.24 24.42
CA LEU A 351 -15.88 -0.43 25.36
C LEU A 351 -17.23 -0.07 24.75
N SER A 352 -17.28 0.17 23.42
CA SER A 352 -18.54 0.45 22.73
C SER A 352 -19.54 -0.72 22.78
N LEU A 353 -19.06 -1.96 22.94
CA LEU A 353 -19.96 -3.12 23.12
C LEU A 353 -20.64 -3.13 24.47
N LEU A 354 -20.11 -2.46 25.46
CA LEU A 354 -20.58 -2.48 26.84
C LEU A 354 -21.59 -1.38 27.15
N GLU A 355 -21.98 -0.58 26.16
CA GLU A 355 -22.95 0.51 26.29
C GLU A 355 -23.92 0.50 25.12
N PRO A 356 -25.18 0.96 25.31
CA PRO A 356 -26.10 1.14 24.20
C PRO A 356 -25.52 2.04 23.13
N HIS A 357 -25.47 1.59 21.88
CA HIS A 357 -24.93 2.36 20.76
C HIS A 357 -25.66 3.68 20.52
N LYS A 358 -26.87 3.86 21.05
CA LYS A 358 -27.57 5.16 21.07
C LYS A 358 -26.78 6.25 21.79
N ASN A 359 -25.93 5.91 22.77
CA ASN A 359 -25.04 6.85 23.43
C ASN A 359 -23.90 7.28 22.49
N GLN A 360 -23.37 6.33 21.73
CA GLN A 360 -22.28 6.54 20.77
C GLN A 360 -22.74 7.34 19.55
N THR A 361 -23.98 7.12 19.11
CA THR A 361 -24.57 7.78 17.93
C THR A 361 -25.31 9.08 18.27
N LYS A 362 -25.30 9.48 19.54
CA LYS A 362 -25.92 10.73 19.96
C LYS A 362 -25.25 11.93 19.30
N GLY A 363 -26.05 12.75 18.62
CA GLY A 363 -25.55 13.90 17.85
C GLY A 363 -25.42 13.64 16.34
N TYR A 364 -25.44 12.39 15.93
CA TYR A 364 -25.56 12.02 14.51
C TYR A 364 -27.05 11.81 14.17
N ASN A 365 -27.46 12.31 13.01
CA ASN A 365 -28.85 12.11 12.54
C ASN A 365 -28.99 10.72 11.91
N ILE A 366 -28.96 9.66 12.75
CA ILE A 366 -29.03 8.27 12.32
C ILE A 366 -30.32 7.65 12.91
N ASP A 367 -31.18 7.20 12.01
CA ASP A 367 -32.42 6.51 12.39
C ASP A 367 -32.22 5.00 12.36
N TYR A 368 -32.24 4.37 13.54
CA TYR A 368 -32.09 2.93 13.70
C TYR A 368 -32.68 2.43 15.01
N ASP A 369 -33.03 1.16 15.03
CA ASP A 369 -33.44 0.43 16.22
C ASP A 369 -32.23 -0.27 16.87
N GLU A 370 -32.31 -0.58 18.17
CA GLU A 370 -31.26 -1.31 18.91
C GLU A 370 -30.93 -2.67 18.25
N GLU A 371 -31.89 -3.29 17.57
CA GLU A 371 -31.70 -4.53 16.83
C GLU A 371 -30.85 -4.36 15.57
N ASP A 372 -30.78 -3.16 15.00
CA ASP A 372 -29.96 -2.89 13.82
C ASP A 372 -28.47 -2.84 14.14
N TRP A 373 -28.16 -2.47 15.37
CA TRP A 373 -26.79 -2.45 15.87
C TRP A 373 -26.80 -2.82 17.36
N PRO A 374 -26.78 -4.14 17.65
CA PRO A 374 -26.90 -4.63 19.03
C PRO A 374 -25.66 -4.35 19.84
N SER A 375 -25.87 -4.02 21.10
CA SER A 375 -24.86 -3.76 22.12
C SER A 375 -24.97 -4.76 23.29
N MET A 376 -24.19 -4.56 24.34
CA MET A 376 -24.14 -5.41 25.55
C MET A 376 -23.71 -6.85 25.25
N ILE A 377 -22.76 -7.02 24.33
CA ILE A 377 -22.25 -8.30 23.85
C ILE A 377 -20.80 -8.45 24.26
N VAL A 378 -20.47 -9.55 24.93
CA VAL A 378 -19.08 -9.96 25.19
C VAL A 378 -18.82 -11.30 24.53
N PRO A 379 -17.83 -11.39 23.61
CA PRO A 379 -17.53 -12.63 22.92
C PRO A 379 -16.82 -13.65 23.81
N ASN A 380 -17.01 -14.96 23.51
CA ASN A 380 -16.22 -16.01 24.14
C ASN A 380 -14.82 -16.11 23.53
N GLU A 381 -14.70 -15.82 22.24
CA GLU A 381 -13.44 -15.86 21.50
C GLU A 381 -13.36 -14.64 20.56
N ILE A 382 -12.20 -13.99 20.57
CA ILE A 382 -11.87 -12.95 19.57
C ILE A 382 -10.84 -13.54 18.60
N ARG A 383 -11.18 -13.54 17.32
CA ARG A 383 -10.29 -13.91 16.23
C ARG A 383 -9.79 -12.62 15.56
N CYS A 384 -8.48 -12.43 15.57
CA CYS A 384 -7.82 -11.24 15.04
C CYS A 384 -6.60 -11.63 14.22
N ASP A 385 -5.99 -10.68 13.53
CA ASP A 385 -4.68 -10.91 12.92
C ASP A 385 -3.55 -10.81 13.97
N ARG A 386 -2.31 -10.79 13.48
CA ARG A 386 -1.13 -10.64 14.34
C ARG A 386 -0.65 -9.20 14.41
N GLY A 387 -1.54 -8.24 14.37
CA GLY A 387 -1.22 -6.84 14.63
C GLY A 387 -0.53 -6.66 15.98
N SER A 388 0.27 -5.62 16.09
CA SER A 388 1.04 -5.33 17.32
C SER A 388 0.15 -5.15 18.54
N GLU A 389 -1.04 -4.58 18.34
CA GLU A 389 -2.08 -4.35 19.35
C GLU A 389 -2.59 -5.66 19.94
N TYR A 390 -2.92 -6.67 19.11
CA TYR A 390 -3.45 -7.98 19.51
C TYR A 390 -2.40 -8.91 20.10
N MET A 391 -1.12 -8.64 19.82
CA MET A 391 0.02 -9.42 20.37
C MET A 391 0.63 -8.77 21.60
N SER A 392 0.12 -7.63 22.06
CA SER A 392 0.63 -6.90 23.20
C SER A 392 0.36 -7.66 24.52
N LYS A 393 1.27 -7.50 25.50
CA LYS A 393 1.07 -8.04 26.83
C LYS A 393 -0.16 -7.45 27.53
N ALA A 394 -0.46 -6.17 27.26
CA ALA A 394 -1.62 -5.49 27.80
C ALA A 394 -2.91 -6.14 27.30
N TYR A 395 -3.01 -6.38 25.99
CA TYR A 395 -4.13 -7.09 25.38
C TYR A 395 -4.32 -8.50 25.96
N SER A 396 -3.25 -9.31 25.97
CA SER A 396 -3.31 -10.68 26.48
C SER A 396 -3.74 -10.73 27.97
N LYS A 397 -3.31 -9.74 28.75
CA LYS A 397 -3.70 -9.62 30.15
C LYS A 397 -5.18 -9.24 30.30
N ALA A 398 -5.67 -8.27 29.51
CA ALA A 398 -7.08 -7.86 29.50
C ALA A 398 -7.98 -9.05 29.11
N MET A 399 -7.64 -9.77 28.03
CA MET A 399 -8.39 -10.95 27.60
C MET A 399 -8.40 -12.05 28.68
N GLY A 400 -7.27 -12.27 29.35
CA GLY A 400 -7.18 -13.21 30.47
C GLY A 400 -8.03 -12.79 31.69
N GLU A 401 -8.06 -11.50 32.05
CA GLU A 401 -8.91 -10.95 33.13
C GLU A 401 -10.41 -11.13 32.79
N LEU A 402 -10.78 -11.10 31.52
CA LEU A 402 -12.16 -11.24 31.04
C LEU A 402 -12.59 -12.69 30.76
N GLY A 403 -11.64 -13.65 30.74
CA GLY A 403 -11.91 -15.01 30.34
C GLY A 403 -12.20 -15.19 28.84
N ILE A 404 -11.81 -14.21 28.02
CA ILE A 404 -12.01 -14.22 26.56
C ILE A 404 -10.81 -14.90 25.91
N ARG A 405 -11.08 -15.89 25.04
CA ARG A 405 -10.03 -16.54 24.25
C ARG A 405 -9.56 -15.62 23.14
N ASN A 406 -8.26 -15.43 23.04
CA ASN A 406 -7.65 -14.74 21.89
C ASN A 406 -7.09 -15.77 20.90
N THR A 407 -7.52 -15.71 19.64
CA THR A 407 -7.07 -16.63 18.57
C THR A 407 -6.51 -15.83 17.41
N PRO A 408 -5.20 -15.49 17.45
CA PRO A 408 -4.57 -14.80 16.32
C PRO A 408 -4.45 -15.72 15.11
N VAL A 409 -4.92 -15.25 13.98
CA VAL A 409 -4.89 -15.97 12.70
C VAL A 409 -3.43 -16.18 12.25
N PRO A 410 -3.05 -17.34 11.69
CA PRO A 410 -1.72 -17.54 11.12
C PRO A 410 -1.43 -16.54 10.00
N PRO A 411 -0.17 -16.10 9.84
CA PRO A 411 0.20 -15.17 8.77
C PRO A 411 -0.15 -15.71 7.38
N GLY A 412 -0.74 -14.87 6.54
CA GLY A 412 -1.13 -15.23 5.18
C GLY A 412 -2.41 -16.08 5.08
N CYS A 413 -3.17 -16.22 6.16
CA CYS A 413 -4.43 -16.97 6.20
C CYS A 413 -5.64 -16.04 6.38
N GLY A 414 -5.70 -14.92 5.66
CA GLY A 414 -6.80 -13.94 5.70
C GLY A 414 -8.18 -14.58 5.54
N SER A 415 -8.28 -15.64 4.74
CA SER A 415 -9.53 -16.40 4.55
C SER A 415 -10.19 -16.92 5.85
N LEU A 416 -9.44 -16.98 6.95
CA LEU A 416 -9.97 -17.34 8.27
C LEU A 416 -10.68 -16.17 8.97
N LYS A 417 -10.57 -14.94 8.46
CA LYS A 417 -11.29 -13.75 8.91
C LYS A 417 -12.26 -13.23 7.84
N GLY A 418 -12.85 -14.10 7.06
CA GLY A 418 -13.66 -13.73 5.89
C GLY A 418 -14.92 -12.93 6.21
N VAL A 419 -15.43 -12.97 7.44
CA VAL A 419 -16.64 -12.21 7.82
C VAL A 419 -16.30 -10.73 7.99
N VAL A 420 -15.27 -10.42 8.77
CA VAL A 420 -14.84 -9.04 8.99
C VAL A 420 -14.23 -8.42 7.73
N GLU A 421 -13.51 -9.22 6.91
CA GLU A 421 -13.01 -8.75 5.60
C GLU A 421 -14.16 -8.36 4.66
N SER A 422 -15.26 -9.12 4.68
CA SER A 422 -16.49 -8.79 3.91
C SER A 422 -17.12 -7.49 4.41
N PHE A 423 -17.15 -7.26 5.72
CA PHE A 423 -17.60 -6.00 6.31
C PHE A 423 -16.73 -4.83 5.83
N ASN A 424 -15.43 -4.95 5.99
CA ASN A 424 -14.46 -3.93 5.58
C ASN A 424 -14.58 -3.56 4.10
N GLY A 425 -14.69 -4.58 3.23
CA GLY A 425 -14.85 -4.38 1.80
C GLY A 425 -16.13 -3.64 1.41
N LEU A 426 -17.24 -3.91 2.10
CA LEU A 426 -18.50 -3.22 1.86
C LEU A 426 -18.50 -1.79 2.36
N VAL A 427 -18.01 -1.54 3.57
CA VAL A 427 -17.89 -0.18 4.14
C VAL A 427 -17.01 0.69 3.25
N GLN A 428 -15.85 0.18 2.83
CA GLN A 428 -14.98 0.89 1.89
C GLN A 428 -15.68 1.17 0.56
N THR A 429 -16.44 0.23 0.04
CA THR A 429 -17.16 0.40 -1.22
C THR A 429 -18.23 1.49 -1.11
N TYR A 430 -18.99 1.51 -0.01
CA TYR A 430 -20.02 2.52 0.22
C TYR A 430 -19.40 3.91 0.37
N LEU A 431 -18.37 4.03 1.20
CA LEU A 431 -17.71 5.32 1.44
C LEU A 431 -16.97 5.82 0.19
N LYS A 432 -16.29 4.94 -0.54
CA LYS A 432 -15.63 5.30 -1.81
C LYS A 432 -16.61 5.88 -2.82
N ALA A 433 -17.80 5.29 -2.94
CA ALA A 433 -18.81 5.77 -3.86
C ALA A 433 -19.37 7.17 -3.47
N GLN A 434 -19.53 7.41 -2.17
CA GLN A 434 -20.08 8.67 -1.64
C GLN A 434 -19.04 9.80 -1.59
N LEU A 435 -17.79 9.47 -1.26
CA LEU A 435 -16.71 10.44 -1.01
C LEU A 435 -15.78 10.64 -2.22
N LYS A 436 -16.22 10.20 -3.40
CA LYS A 436 -15.50 10.44 -4.64
C LYS A 436 -15.22 11.94 -4.83
N ASN A 437 -13.96 12.30 -5.06
CA ASN A 437 -13.47 13.68 -5.15
C ASN A 437 -13.54 14.53 -3.87
N ASN A 438 -13.89 13.94 -2.72
CA ASN A 438 -13.99 14.62 -1.42
C ASN A 438 -12.98 14.05 -0.42
N GLY A 439 -11.71 13.98 -0.80
CA GLY A 439 -10.63 13.49 0.06
C GLY A 439 -10.46 11.96 0.07
N TYR A 440 -11.23 11.20 -0.71
CA TYR A 440 -11.06 9.75 -0.84
C TYR A 440 -10.07 9.39 -1.95
N VAL A 441 -9.09 8.55 -1.63
CA VAL A 441 -8.08 8.05 -2.59
C VAL A 441 -8.71 7.00 -3.50
N GLU A 442 -8.89 7.31 -4.78
CA GLU A 442 -9.59 6.41 -5.71
C GLU A 442 -8.77 5.20 -6.14
N ASP A 443 -7.49 5.35 -6.40
CA ASP A 443 -6.56 4.26 -6.72
C ASP A 443 -5.13 4.71 -6.39
N LYS A 444 -4.21 3.75 -6.21
CA LYS A 444 -2.76 4.00 -6.02
C LYS A 444 -2.11 4.63 -7.27
N TYR A 445 -2.73 5.68 -7.81
CA TYR A 445 -2.09 6.52 -8.82
C TYR A 445 -1.07 7.43 -8.14
N ARG A 446 -0.01 7.79 -8.85
CA ARG A 446 1.01 8.77 -8.45
C ARG A 446 0.41 10.18 -8.26
N GLY A 447 -0.56 10.33 -7.37
CA GLY A 447 -1.33 11.55 -7.18
C GLY A 447 -2.07 11.57 -5.83
N GLY A 448 -1.56 10.89 -4.80
CA GLY A 448 -2.11 10.95 -3.45
C GLY A 448 -2.31 12.39 -2.93
N ASP A 449 -1.58 13.33 -3.49
CA ASP A 449 -1.70 14.76 -3.16
C ASP A 449 -3.04 15.38 -3.57
N LEU A 450 -3.67 14.91 -4.65
CA LEU A 450 -4.98 15.42 -5.09
C LEU A 450 -6.09 15.08 -4.09
N ALA A 451 -6.13 13.85 -3.59
CA ALA A 451 -7.11 13.44 -2.57
C ALA A 451 -6.88 14.19 -1.26
N LYS A 452 -5.62 14.43 -0.89
CA LYS A 452 -5.26 15.22 0.29
C LYS A 452 -5.72 16.67 0.17
N GLY A 453 -5.54 17.28 -1.00
CA GLY A 453 -5.99 18.66 -1.28
C GLY A 453 -7.51 18.80 -1.40
N ALA A 454 -8.25 17.71 -1.62
CA ALA A 454 -9.71 17.67 -1.67
C ALA A 454 -10.35 17.20 -0.35
N ALA A 455 -9.57 17.02 0.71
CA ALA A 455 -10.08 16.65 2.02
C ALA A 455 -10.95 17.78 2.59
N CYS A 456 -12.15 17.43 3.06
CA CYS A 456 -13.12 18.40 3.57
C CYS A 456 -13.93 17.89 4.76
N LEU A 457 -13.71 16.65 5.18
CA LEU A 457 -14.47 16.04 6.28
C LEU A 457 -13.65 15.94 7.56
N THR A 458 -14.28 16.28 8.65
CA THR A 458 -13.75 16.11 10.00
C THR A 458 -13.84 14.65 10.45
N LEU A 459 -13.14 14.29 11.53
CA LEU A 459 -13.21 12.95 12.11
C LEU A 459 -14.63 12.61 12.57
N GLU A 460 -15.35 13.58 13.13
CA GLU A 460 -16.73 13.41 13.60
C GLU A 460 -17.68 13.12 12.43
N GLU A 461 -17.57 13.83 11.32
CA GLU A 461 -18.40 13.58 10.14
C GLU A 461 -18.12 12.19 9.54
N ILE A 462 -16.85 11.79 9.44
CA ILE A 462 -16.48 10.44 8.98
C ILE A 462 -17.00 9.38 9.95
N ARG A 463 -16.96 9.64 11.25
CA ARG A 463 -17.52 8.75 12.27
C ARG A 463 -19.00 8.50 12.05
N GLY A 464 -19.78 9.57 11.81
CA GLY A 464 -21.20 9.46 11.47
C GLY A 464 -21.47 8.62 10.21
N LEU A 465 -20.66 8.81 9.14
CA LEU A 465 -20.77 8.04 7.91
C LEU A 465 -20.43 6.56 8.12
N VAL A 466 -19.44 6.25 8.94
CA VAL A 466 -19.09 4.86 9.29
C VAL A 466 -20.23 4.21 10.07
N TYR A 467 -20.82 4.88 11.05
CA TYR A 467 -21.96 4.34 11.81
C TYR A 467 -23.19 4.08 10.94
N GLN A 468 -23.50 4.97 10.00
CA GLN A 468 -24.54 4.73 8.99
C GLN A 468 -24.21 3.50 8.11
N SER A 469 -22.94 3.35 7.75
CA SER A 469 -22.49 2.19 6.97
C SER A 469 -22.61 0.86 7.74
N VAL A 470 -22.39 0.88 9.05
CA VAL A 470 -22.61 -0.28 9.94
C VAL A 470 -24.07 -0.72 9.89
N ILE A 471 -25.00 0.23 10.03
CA ILE A 471 -26.44 -0.05 10.01
C ILE A 471 -26.85 -0.57 8.64
N LEU A 472 -26.38 0.07 7.56
CA LEU A 472 -26.61 -0.39 6.20
C LEU A 472 -26.09 -1.82 5.98
N TYR A 473 -24.90 -2.12 6.49
CA TYR A 473 -24.32 -3.46 6.43
C TYR A 473 -25.17 -4.48 7.19
N ASN A 474 -25.63 -4.17 8.40
CA ASN A 474 -26.41 -5.06 9.24
C ASN A 474 -27.82 -5.34 8.68
N ARG A 475 -28.35 -4.42 7.86
CA ARG A 475 -29.64 -4.57 7.14
C ARG A 475 -29.51 -5.22 5.76
N ARG A 476 -28.27 -5.50 5.27
CA ARG A 476 -28.07 -6.06 3.94
C ARG A 476 -28.68 -7.45 3.80
N VAL A 477 -29.27 -7.73 2.64
CA VAL A 477 -29.80 -9.05 2.31
C VAL A 477 -28.68 -9.97 1.82
N PHE A 478 -28.61 -11.17 2.34
CA PHE A 478 -27.77 -12.23 1.81
C PHE A 478 -28.43 -12.87 0.60
N GLU A 479 -27.83 -12.69 -0.57
CA GLU A 479 -28.32 -13.31 -1.83
C GLU A 479 -27.81 -14.76 -2.00
N GLY A 480 -26.88 -15.20 -1.16
CA GLY A 480 -26.29 -16.53 -1.20
C GLY A 480 -27.07 -17.57 -0.42
N LEU A 481 -26.50 -18.77 -0.36
CA LEU A 481 -27.07 -19.89 0.40
C LEU A 481 -27.03 -19.59 1.90
N ILE A 482 -28.15 -19.65 2.56
CA ILE A 482 -28.28 -19.55 4.01
C ILE A 482 -28.66 -20.89 4.60
N ASP A 483 -28.49 -21.08 5.91
CA ASP A 483 -28.83 -22.32 6.59
C ASP A 483 -30.37 -22.57 6.45
N LYS A 484 -30.70 -23.83 6.19
CA LYS A 484 -32.11 -24.27 6.01
C LYS A 484 -33.00 -23.91 7.21
N LYS A 485 -32.44 -23.92 8.44
CA LYS A 485 -33.19 -23.54 9.65
C LYS A 485 -33.81 -22.14 9.59
N TYR A 486 -33.11 -21.20 8.94
CA TYR A 486 -33.62 -19.83 8.78
C TYR A 486 -34.72 -19.76 7.73
N LEU A 487 -34.60 -20.53 6.65
CA LEU A 487 -35.63 -20.61 5.63
C LEU A 487 -36.93 -21.29 6.16
N ASP A 488 -36.76 -22.36 6.94
CA ASP A 488 -37.90 -23.09 7.51
C ASP A 488 -38.67 -22.28 8.57
N ASN A 489 -38.07 -21.24 9.11
CA ASN A 489 -38.66 -20.36 10.14
C ASN A 489 -38.93 -18.94 9.64
N ASP A 490 -38.92 -18.69 8.33
CA ASP A 490 -39.15 -17.38 7.71
C ASP A 490 -38.27 -16.24 8.25
N VAL A 491 -37.04 -16.58 8.62
CA VAL A 491 -36.09 -15.61 9.15
C VAL A 491 -35.60 -14.69 8.04
N SER A 492 -35.64 -13.39 8.26
CA SER A 492 -35.08 -12.43 7.31
C SER A 492 -33.61 -12.75 7.02
N PRO A 493 -33.20 -12.91 5.74
CA PRO A 493 -31.84 -13.28 5.36
C PRO A 493 -30.86 -12.06 5.45
N THR A 494 -30.84 -11.46 6.62
CA THR A 494 -29.98 -10.32 6.94
C THR A 494 -29.17 -10.62 8.21
N PRO A 495 -27.99 -10.00 8.42
CA PRO A 495 -27.28 -10.11 9.68
C PRO A 495 -28.17 -9.82 10.90
N LYS A 496 -28.95 -8.73 10.84
CA LYS A 496 -29.95 -8.38 11.86
C LYS A 496 -30.95 -9.51 12.10
N GLY A 497 -31.58 -10.03 11.04
CA GLY A 497 -32.62 -11.06 11.15
C GLY A 497 -32.10 -12.38 11.73
N ILE A 498 -30.90 -12.80 11.29
CA ILE A 498 -30.26 -14.01 11.81
C ILE A 498 -29.89 -13.81 13.29
N PHE A 499 -29.33 -12.65 13.64
CA PHE A 499 -28.98 -12.32 15.03
C PHE A 499 -30.21 -12.33 15.94
N ALA A 500 -31.29 -11.70 15.52
CA ALA A 500 -32.54 -11.65 16.31
C ALA A 500 -33.13 -13.06 16.50
N TYR A 501 -33.12 -13.90 15.45
CA TYR A 501 -33.57 -15.29 15.54
C TYR A 501 -32.73 -16.10 16.54
N GLU A 502 -31.39 -16.07 16.41
CA GLU A 502 -30.50 -16.82 17.28
C GLU A 502 -30.56 -16.31 18.73
N LYS A 503 -30.75 -15.02 18.94
CA LYS A 503 -30.97 -14.45 20.28
C LYS A 503 -32.24 -14.97 20.93
N ALA A 504 -33.29 -15.14 20.14
CA ALA A 504 -34.61 -15.64 20.65
C ALA A 504 -34.63 -17.16 20.84
N HIS A 505 -33.91 -17.94 20.02
CA HIS A 505 -34.03 -19.39 19.95
C HIS A 505 -32.69 -20.12 20.19
N GLY A 506 -31.64 -19.41 20.41
CA GLY A 506 -30.28 -19.96 20.62
C GLY A 506 -30.20 -20.79 21.89
N ARG A 507 -29.17 -21.64 21.96
CA ARG A 507 -28.91 -22.47 23.13
C ARG A 507 -28.49 -21.59 24.31
N ALA A 508 -28.91 -22.02 25.52
CA ALA A 508 -28.63 -21.31 26.75
C ALA A 508 -27.12 -21.21 27.04
N GLY A 509 -26.59 -20.07 26.98
CA GLY A 509 -25.18 -19.70 27.09
C GLY A 509 -25.02 -18.32 26.48
N ASP A 510 -26.07 -17.48 26.62
CA ASP A 510 -26.14 -16.16 26.02
C ASP A 510 -24.88 -15.34 26.37
N PRO A 511 -23.89 -15.22 25.46
CA PRO A 511 -22.72 -14.37 25.67
C PRO A 511 -23.12 -12.90 25.72
N THR A 512 -24.37 -12.59 25.33
CA THR A 512 -24.94 -11.26 25.40
C THR A 512 -25.38 -10.87 26.83
N ASN A 513 -25.15 -11.72 27.82
CA ASN A 513 -25.63 -11.50 29.18
C ASN A 513 -24.70 -10.56 29.95
N VAL A 514 -24.32 -9.45 29.34
CA VAL A 514 -23.73 -8.33 30.08
C VAL A 514 -24.85 -7.64 30.80
N ASN A 515 -24.95 -7.87 32.11
CA ASN A 515 -25.90 -7.22 33.00
C ASN A 515 -25.20 -6.20 33.88
N ASP A 516 -25.98 -5.46 34.64
CA ASP A 516 -25.47 -4.42 35.56
C ASP A 516 -24.46 -4.95 36.59
N ALA A 517 -24.49 -6.23 36.92
CA ALA A 517 -23.55 -6.84 37.85
C ALA A 517 -22.21 -7.21 37.21
N THR A 518 -22.22 -7.67 35.96
CA THR A 518 -21.01 -8.14 35.25
C THR A 518 -20.34 -7.03 34.44
N ARG A 519 -21.10 -6.09 33.89
CA ARG A 519 -20.62 -4.97 33.08
C ARG A 519 -19.46 -4.19 33.70
N PRO A 520 -19.48 -3.80 35.01
CA PRO A 520 -18.37 -3.05 35.59
C PRO A 520 -17.03 -3.79 35.50
N ALA A 521 -17.02 -5.11 35.65
CA ALA A 521 -15.80 -5.91 35.54
C ALA A 521 -15.20 -5.92 34.11
N TYR A 522 -16.06 -6.08 33.10
CA TYR A 522 -15.65 -5.99 31.69
C TYR A 522 -15.12 -4.60 31.34
N LEU A 523 -15.85 -3.57 31.75
CA LEU A 523 -15.47 -2.19 31.53
C LEU A 523 -14.12 -1.90 32.19
N PHE A 524 -13.95 -2.23 33.48
CA PHE A 524 -12.73 -1.97 34.20
C PHE A 524 -11.51 -2.67 33.61
N ALA A 525 -11.65 -3.92 33.14
CA ALA A 525 -10.55 -4.66 32.53
C ALA A 525 -10.02 -4.00 31.24
N MET A 526 -10.88 -3.32 30.48
CA MET A 526 -10.55 -2.65 29.22
C MET A 526 -10.05 -1.22 29.40
N LEU A 527 -10.25 -0.60 30.56
CA LEU A 527 -9.77 0.75 30.84
C LEU A 527 -8.25 0.80 30.99
N ALA A 528 -7.67 1.91 30.57
CA ALA A 528 -6.25 2.18 30.75
C ALA A 528 -5.87 2.23 32.23
N LYS A 529 -4.71 1.62 32.55
CA LYS A 529 -4.12 1.69 33.88
C LYS A 529 -3.35 2.99 34.05
N GLU A 530 -3.07 3.34 35.28
CA GLU A 530 -2.08 4.35 35.60
C GLU A 530 -0.75 4.03 34.93
N GLU A 531 -0.20 5.01 34.26
CA GLU A 531 1.13 4.98 33.66
C GLU A 531 2.04 5.99 34.36
N GLU A 532 3.36 5.92 34.16
CA GLU A 532 4.30 6.90 34.70
C GLU A 532 3.94 8.35 34.35
N LYS A 533 3.33 8.55 33.19
CA LYS A 533 2.92 9.88 32.68
C LYS A 533 1.59 10.38 33.29
N ARG A 534 0.74 9.47 33.77
CA ARG A 534 -0.62 9.80 34.24
C ARG A 534 -0.91 9.04 35.50
N LYS A 535 -0.56 9.67 36.66
CA LYS A 535 -0.77 9.13 38.00
C LYS A 535 -1.90 9.84 38.67
N PHE A 536 -2.70 9.08 39.40
CA PHE A 536 -3.76 9.58 40.23
C PHE A 536 -3.34 9.49 41.71
N THR A 537 -3.79 10.44 42.50
CA THR A 537 -3.52 10.43 43.93
C THR A 537 -4.86 10.44 44.70
N TRP A 538 -4.94 9.63 45.74
CA TRP A 538 -6.04 9.65 46.66
C TRP A 538 -5.84 10.73 47.69
N ASN A 539 -6.84 11.56 47.91
CA ASN A 539 -6.82 12.61 48.94
C ASN A 539 -8.15 12.69 49.63
N ARG A 540 -8.16 12.53 50.95
CA ARG A 540 -9.40 12.54 51.76
C ARG A 540 -10.26 13.81 51.57
N ARG A 541 -9.62 14.98 51.33
CA ARG A 541 -10.35 16.26 51.16
C ARG A 541 -10.70 16.56 49.72
N LYS A 542 -9.97 16.02 48.78
CA LYS A 542 -10.10 16.34 47.34
C LYS A 542 -10.67 15.21 46.51
N GLY A 543 -10.79 14.01 47.06
CA GLY A 543 -11.14 12.80 46.34
C GLY A 543 -9.96 12.22 45.54
N ILE A 544 -10.21 11.75 44.34
CA ILE A 544 -9.17 11.28 43.40
C ILE A 544 -8.67 12.48 42.60
N VAL A 545 -7.37 12.68 42.56
CA VAL A 545 -6.75 13.86 41.95
C VAL A 545 -5.77 13.43 40.88
N TYR A 546 -5.96 13.94 39.69
CA TYR A 546 -4.94 13.94 38.63
C TYR A 546 -4.25 15.29 38.62
N THR A 547 -2.93 15.28 38.71
CA THR A 547 -2.13 16.51 38.69
C THR A 547 -1.20 16.50 37.49
N PHE A 548 -1.41 17.46 36.59
CA PHE A 548 -0.52 17.68 35.46
C PHE A 548 0.09 19.08 35.55
N TYR A 549 1.39 19.14 35.78
CA TYR A 549 2.18 20.35 36.05
C TYR A 549 1.68 21.16 37.23
N LYS A 550 0.92 21.37 37.92
CA LYS A 550 0.32 22.18 38.95
C LYS A 550 -1.18 22.43 38.70
N THR A 551 -1.74 21.81 37.68
CA THR A 551 -3.17 21.87 37.42
C THR A 551 -3.78 20.56 37.90
N GLU A 552 -4.81 20.65 38.72
CA GLU A 552 -5.49 19.49 39.33
C GLU A 552 -6.83 19.26 38.65
N LEU A 553 -7.12 18.03 38.25
CA LEU A 553 -8.47 17.53 38.01
C LEU A 553 -8.90 16.71 39.22
N ARG A 554 -10.10 16.92 39.72
CA ARG A 554 -10.62 16.26 40.90
C ARG A 554 -11.85 15.46 40.55
N PHE A 555 -11.86 14.20 40.98
CA PHE A 555 -12.97 13.29 40.82
C PHE A 555 -13.55 12.96 42.19
N TYR A 556 -14.86 13.06 42.28
CA TYR A 556 -15.56 12.95 43.59
C TYR A 556 -16.97 12.42 43.37
N SER A 557 -17.46 11.56 44.28
CA SER A 557 -18.84 11.11 44.30
C SER A 557 -19.49 11.44 45.65
N GLN A 558 -20.78 11.70 45.59
CA GLN A 558 -21.60 11.89 46.80
C GLN A 558 -22.30 10.58 47.25
N GLU A 559 -22.08 9.51 46.50
CA GLU A 559 -22.66 8.21 46.78
C GLU A 559 -22.17 7.66 48.13
N PRO A 560 -23.02 6.91 48.86
CA PRO A 560 -22.68 6.36 50.20
C PRO A 560 -21.38 5.56 50.19
N TRP A 561 -21.17 4.74 49.19
CA TRP A 561 -19.95 3.92 49.05
C TRP A 561 -18.67 4.74 49.02
N PHE A 562 -18.70 5.93 48.39
CA PHE A 562 -17.52 6.79 48.33
C PHE A 562 -17.23 7.44 49.67
N LEU A 563 -18.29 7.81 50.41
CA LEU A 563 -18.17 8.32 51.78
C LEU A 563 -17.63 7.23 52.74
N ASP A 564 -18.00 5.98 52.53
CA ASP A 564 -17.48 4.86 53.32
C ASP A 564 -16.01 4.59 53.03
N ILE A 565 -15.57 4.69 51.76
CA ILE A 565 -14.13 4.67 51.43
C ILE A 565 -13.39 5.82 52.14
N LEU A 566 -13.97 7.01 52.20
CA LEU A 566 -13.38 8.14 52.93
C LEU A 566 -13.23 7.89 54.42
N LYS A 567 -14.18 7.14 55.05
CA LYS A 567 -14.12 6.76 56.45
C LYS A 567 -13.09 5.67 56.72
N ASP A 568 -12.97 4.71 55.86
CA ASP A 568 -12.03 3.60 55.99
C ASP A 568 -10.54 4.01 55.85
N GLU A 569 -10.28 5.24 55.38
CA GLU A 569 -8.93 5.81 55.20
C GLU A 569 -7.95 4.83 54.51
N PRO A 570 -8.33 4.28 53.35
CA PRO A 570 -7.51 3.29 52.68
C PRO A 570 -6.14 3.84 52.33
N HIS A 571 -5.15 2.96 52.36
CA HIS A 571 -3.85 3.30 51.82
C HIS A 571 -3.97 3.55 50.30
N PRO A 572 -3.27 4.55 49.73
CA PRO A 572 -3.38 4.84 48.27
C PRO A 572 -3.13 3.61 47.39
N GLU A 573 -2.31 2.68 47.84
CA GLU A 573 -2.00 1.41 47.13
C GLU A 573 -3.17 0.41 47.10
N ASP A 574 -4.17 0.57 47.97
CA ASP A 574 -5.35 -0.29 48.01
C ASP A 574 -6.40 0.08 46.97
N ILE A 575 -6.23 1.20 46.30
CA ILE A 575 -7.17 1.73 45.29
C ILE A 575 -6.53 1.67 43.93
N GLU A 576 -6.94 0.72 43.08
CA GLU A 576 -6.55 0.69 41.66
C GLU A 576 -7.45 1.66 40.88
N VAL A 577 -6.84 2.68 40.26
CA VAL A 577 -7.55 3.64 39.41
C VAL A 577 -7.34 3.30 37.94
N ARG A 578 -8.39 3.33 37.15
CA ARG A 578 -8.35 3.20 35.67
C ARG A 578 -9.22 4.30 35.03
N TYR A 579 -8.94 4.60 33.77
CA TYR A 579 -9.61 5.67 33.03
C TYR A 579 -9.82 5.30 31.57
N ASN A 580 -10.85 5.86 30.95
CA ASN A 580 -11.02 5.81 29.51
C ASN A 580 -10.17 6.92 28.87
N VAL A 581 -9.30 6.59 27.94
CA VAL A 581 -8.39 7.56 27.29
C VAL A 581 -9.12 8.66 26.51
N ASP A 582 -10.34 8.37 26.06
CA ASP A 582 -11.18 9.31 25.32
C ASP A 582 -12.24 10.03 26.15
N ASP A 583 -12.34 9.73 27.43
CA ASP A 583 -13.33 10.37 28.35
C ASP A 583 -12.70 10.82 29.64
N ILE A 584 -12.51 12.12 29.75
CA ILE A 584 -11.94 12.75 30.95
C ILE A 584 -12.98 12.93 32.07
N ARG A 585 -14.28 12.76 31.78
CA ARG A 585 -15.38 13.00 32.75
C ARG A 585 -15.42 11.99 33.85
N ASN A 586 -14.78 10.84 33.72
CA ASN A 586 -14.88 9.76 34.69
C ASN A 586 -13.54 9.05 34.88
N VAL A 587 -13.30 8.65 36.14
CA VAL A 587 -12.33 7.62 36.48
C VAL A 587 -13.05 6.45 37.15
N TYR A 588 -12.44 5.30 37.12
CA TYR A 588 -12.99 4.08 37.69
C TYR A 588 -12.03 3.55 38.74
N ILE A 589 -12.54 3.12 39.86
CA ILE A 589 -11.73 2.59 40.96
C ILE A 589 -12.14 1.16 41.29
N ARG A 590 -11.15 0.34 41.64
CA ARG A 590 -11.39 -0.95 42.29
C ARG A 590 -10.96 -0.85 43.74
N TYR A 591 -11.93 -1.05 44.62
CA TYR A 591 -11.72 -1.07 46.06
C TYR A 591 -12.46 -2.23 46.70
N LYS A 592 -11.78 -3.07 47.51
CA LYS A 592 -12.35 -4.28 48.16
C LYS A 592 -13.09 -5.20 47.17
N LYS A 593 -12.57 -5.36 45.92
CA LYS A 593 -13.14 -6.11 44.78
C LYS A 593 -14.36 -5.47 44.09
N GLU A 594 -14.91 -4.39 44.61
CA GLU A 594 -15.95 -3.65 43.94
C GLU A 594 -15.40 -2.59 43.01
N ILE A 595 -16.11 -2.34 41.93
CA ILE A 595 -15.70 -1.38 40.87
C ILE A 595 -16.72 -0.25 40.87
N HIS A 596 -16.21 0.97 41.03
CA HIS A 596 -17.03 2.15 41.12
C HIS A 596 -16.59 3.18 40.07
N ARG A 597 -17.57 3.91 39.51
CA ARG A 597 -17.35 5.06 38.63
C ARG A 597 -17.32 6.32 39.49
N VAL A 598 -16.28 7.13 39.34
CA VAL A 598 -16.10 8.40 40.04
C VAL A 598 -16.11 9.52 39.01
N PRO A 599 -17.14 10.38 39.02
CA PRO A 599 -17.24 11.46 38.05
C PRO A 599 -16.28 12.62 38.37
N LEU A 600 -15.97 13.41 37.34
CA LEU A 600 -15.33 14.71 37.49
C LEU A 600 -16.19 15.61 38.39
N ALA A 601 -15.58 16.29 39.36
CA ALA A 601 -16.33 17.06 40.38
C ALA A 601 -17.02 18.28 39.77
N GLU A 602 -18.34 18.22 39.64
CA GLU A 602 -19.21 19.24 39.03
C GLU A 602 -19.15 20.60 39.71
N LYS A 603 -18.88 20.62 41.02
CA LYS A 603 -18.79 21.86 41.81
C LYS A 603 -17.58 22.74 41.49
N ILE A 604 -16.70 22.28 40.60
CA ILE A 604 -15.52 23.04 40.16
C ILE A 604 -15.75 23.43 38.69
N GLU A 605 -16.48 24.50 38.46
CA GLU A 605 -16.85 25.01 37.14
C GLU A 605 -15.66 25.10 36.16
N GLN A 606 -14.51 25.56 36.67
CA GLN A 606 -13.32 25.76 35.84
C GLN A 606 -12.76 24.44 35.25
N GLN A 607 -12.93 23.32 35.92
CA GLN A 607 -12.49 22.03 35.35
C GLN A 607 -13.53 21.42 34.41
N TYR A 608 -14.79 21.79 34.53
CA TYR A 608 -15.87 21.33 33.67
C TYR A 608 -15.74 21.84 32.23
N THR A 609 -15.06 22.97 32.03
CA THR A 609 -14.73 23.47 30.68
C THR A 609 -13.85 22.52 29.86
N TYR A 610 -13.22 21.55 30.51
CA TYR A 610 -12.40 20.52 29.89
C TYR A 610 -13.12 19.17 29.75
N ALA A 611 -14.39 19.07 30.16
CA ALA A 611 -15.13 17.79 30.22
C ALA A 611 -15.33 17.11 28.86
N ASP A 612 -15.32 17.88 27.78
CA ASP A 612 -15.50 17.37 26.43
C ASP A 612 -14.18 17.03 25.73
N LEU A 613 -13.04 17.17 26.41
CA LEU A 613 -11.73 16.82 25.89
C LEU A 613 -11.38 15.35 26.18
N THR A 614 -10.53 14.80 25.38
CA THR A 614 -9.78 13.59 25.72
C THR A 614 -8.65 13.93 26.70
N TRP A 615 -8.07 12.93 27.35
CA TRP A 615 -6.95 13.13 28.26
C TRP A 615 -5.71 13.72 27.58
N ASP A 616 -5.46 13.35 26.32
CA ASP A 616 -4.31 13.87 25.59
C ASP A 616 -4.51 15.32 25.15
N GLU A 617 -5.71 15.67 24.74
CA GLU A 617 -6.08 17.06 24.43
C GLU A 617 -6.00 17.95 25.66
N TYR A 618 -6.45 17.46 26.81
CA TYR A 618 -6.29 18.17 28.08
C TYR A 618 -4.82 18.42 28.40
N ASP A 619 -3.99 17.39 28.36
CA ASP A 619 -2.56 17.50 28.62
C ASP A 619 -1.89 18.48 27.64
N GLU A 620 -2.29 18.48 26.38
CA GLU A 620 -1.81 19.43 25.38
C GLU A 620 -2.25 20.87 25.65
N CYS A 621 -3.49 21.10 26.00
CA CYS A 621 -3.99 22.40 26.40
C CYS A 621 -3.18 23.00 27.59
N ILE A 622 -2.88 22.17 28.59
CA ILE A 622 -2.06 22.60 29.72
C ILE A 622 -0.61 22.91 29.29
N ARG A 623 -0.03 22.13 28.40
CA ARG A 623 1.32 22.39 27.81
C ARG A 623 1.34 23.70 27.03
N LYS A 624 0.37 23.92 26.14
CA LYS A 624 0.23 25.15 25.34
C LYS A 624 0.11 26.37 26.22
N LYS A 625 -0.74 26.32 27.26
CA LYS A 625 -0.91 27.40 28.28
C LYS A 625 0.43 27.75 28.94
N ARG A 626 1.21 26.74 29.38
CA ARG A 626 2.52 26.95 30.00
C ARG A 626 3.58 27.51 29.08
N GLY A 627 3.54 27.10 27.80
CA GLY A 627 4.49 27.54 26.77
C GLY A 627 4.20 28.96 26.26
N SER A 628 3.00 29.51 26.57
CA SER A 628 2.61 30.80 26.03
C SER A 628 3.53 31.95 26.53
N LYS A 629 3.76 32.92 25.65
CA LYS A 629 4.58 34.10 25.93
C LYS A 629 4.02 34.87 27.12
N VAL A 630 2.72 35.06 27.14
CA VAL A 630 1.98 35.75 28.22
C VAL A 630 2.22 35.11 29.60
N MET A 631 2.18 33.78 29.69
CA MET A 631 2.43 33.08 30.95
C MET A 631 3.89 33.21 31.39
N LYS A 632 4.84 33.21 30.48
CA LYS A 632 6.27 33.39 30.78
C LYS A 632 6.54 34.81 31.31
N GLU A 633 5.99 35.82 30.64
CA GLU A 633 6.08 37.23 31.06
C GLU A 633 5.46 37.45 32.42
N ALA A 634 4.23 36.95 32.66
CA ALA A 634 3.58 37.04 33.96
C ALA A 634 4.41 36.39 35.09
N LYS A 635 5.02 35.24 34.84
CA LYS A 635 5.93 34.59 35.81
C LYS A 635 7.18 35.40 36.09
N GLN A 636 7.74 36.04 35.09
CA GLN A 636 8.93 36.89 35.26
C GLN A 636 8.57 38.10 36.12
N VAL A 637 7.49 38.81 35.81
CA VAL A 637 7.00 39.95 36.61
C VAL A 637 6.75 39.54 38.06
N TYR A 638 6.10 38.37 38.26
CA TYR A 638 5.90 37.86 39.62
C TYR A 638 7.20 37.59 40.36
N LEU A 639 8.18 36.97 39.69
CA LEU A 639 9.48 36.67 40.26
C LEU A 639 10.22 37.96 40.65
N ASP A 640 10.25 38.95 39.77
CA ASP A 640 10.90 40.23 40.00
C ASP A 640 10.26 40.97 41.17
N THR A 641 8.91 40.98 41.25
CA THR A 641 8.17 41.56 42.37
C THR A 641 8.47 40.85 43.69
N LYS A 642 8.56 39.51 43.65
CA LYS A 642 8.88 38.70 44.84
C LYS A 642 10.29 38.97 45.35
N LEU A 643 11.26 39.05 44.44
CA LEU A 643 12.64 39.35 44.82
C LEU A 643 12.81 40.77 45.38
N ASN A 644 12.17 41.77 44.75
CA ASN A 644 12.16 43.14 45.27
C ASN A 644 11.50 43.23 46.68
N LEU A 645 10.45 42.44 46.92
CA LEU A 645 9.87 42.35 48.25
C LEU A 645 10.86 41.75 49.27
N GLN A 646 11.56 40.70 48.91
CA GLN A 646 12.58 40.07 49.76
C GLN A 646 13.71 41.03 50.08
N ASP A 647 14.23 41.74 49.06
CA ASP A 647 15.28 42.76 49.22
C ASP A 647 14.80 43.88 50.18
N THR A 648 13.55 44.30 50.08
CA THR A 648 12.95 45.31 50.97
C THR A 648 12.88 44.81 52.41
N VAL A 649 12.47 43.57 52.63
CA VAL A 649 12.40 42.93 53.95
C VAL A 649 13.81 42.80 54.56
N ASP A 650 14.77 42.32 53.76
CA ASP A 650 16.16 42.14 54.19
C ASP A 650 16.82 43.48 54.54
N TYR A 651 16.49 44.54 53.78
CA TYR A 651 16.92 45.92 54.13
C TYR A 651 16.34 46.39 55.48
N GLN A 652 15.01 46.18 55.69
CA GLN A 652 14.37 46.60 56.93
C GLN A 652 14.83 45.83 58.18
N ILE A 653 15.20 44.55 58.01
CA ILE A 653 15.72 43.73 59.12
C ILE A 653 17.17 44.09 59.49
N ASN A 654 17.95 44.52 58.53
CA ASN A 654 19.38 44.85 58.72
C ASN A 654 19.62 46.33 59.00
N CYS A 655 18.64 47.21 58.94
CA CYS A 655 18.62 48.54 59.43
C CYS A 655 18.09 48.60 60.87
#